data_b3732a1d86409d93f6e8afecf7ca44b6
#
_entry.id   b3732a1d86409d93f6e8afecf7ca44b6
#
_cell.length_a   1.000
_cell.length_b   1.000
_cell.length_c   1.000
_cell.angle_alpha   90.00
_cell.angle_beta   90.00
_cell.angle_gamma   90.00
#
_symmetry.space_group_name_H-M   'P 1'
#
loop_
_entity.id
_entity.type
_entity.pdbx_description
1 polymer ?
#
loop_
_entity_poly.entity_id
_entity_poly.type
_entity_poly.pdbx_seq_one_letter_code
_entity_poly.pdbx_strand_id
1 'polypeptide(L)'
;MDLNKFTQKSLQAVQDCQKLAYQYGNQKIEQEHLLLSLLTQEDSLIDRLLAKMGINHEGFKVQATKLVEKLVKVSGGQVYVGDNLNRTLVRAEEEAKQMDDEYISVEHLFLALFETADSDIKTLFRNFEVTRDGFLQALSTVRGNQRVTSDNPEATYDSLSKYAEDLVGKARAQKMDPVIGRDTEIRNIIRILSRKTKNNPVLIGEPGVGKTAVIEGLAQRIVKGDVPDGLKDKKIYSLDMGALVAGAKYRGEFEERLKAVLAEVKKSDGEIILFIDELHLIVGAGKTDGAMDASNMLKPMLARGELHCIGATTLDEYRQYIEKDKALERRFQPVMVDEPTVEDTIAILRGLKERYEVFHGVKITDGALVAAATLSHRYITDRFLPDKAIDLVDEACAMIKTELDSMPTELDEISRKIMQLEIEEAALKKEDDKLSQERLQNITHEIAKLREDFKVQKAKWDDEKQDVEKLQSLREQIEDMNKQIELAQRNYDLNKAAELQYGKLPQLKKQLEEEEARVHGEENSILRERVTDEEIARIVSKWTGIPVAKLTESERNKILHLDDELHKRVIGQEEGVSKVTEAIIRSKAGIQDENRPIGSFLFLGPTGVGKTELAKALAENLFDDENNMVRIDMSEYMEKFSVSRLIGAPPGYVGYEEGGQLTEAVRRKPYSVIYFDEIEKAHPDVFNVLLQILDDGRVTDSQGRTVDFKNTILIMTSNIGSSYLLEGIDSEGNISDEARQNTMNDLKAHFRPEFLNRLDEIIMFKPLTKDNISGIIDILIGRLNKRLETKELTLQLTPAAKDYITDHGYDPVYGARPLKRYIQKNVETMVAKMILGNELEPGDCINVDADANGLTTTTTHIED
;
A
#
# COMPACT_ATOMS: atom_id res chain seq x y z
N MET A 1 3.11 44.62 37.47
CA MET A 1 3.86 43.52 36.92
C MET A 1 3.77 43.58 35.41
N ASP A 2 4.86 43.51 34.69
CA ASP A 2 4.85 43.60 33.23
C ASP A 2 4.68 42.18 32.65
N LEU A 3 3.49 41.89 32.15
CA LEU A 3 3.14 40.58 31.58
C LEU A 3 3.93 40.26 30.29
N ASN A 4 4.53 41.27 29.66
CA ASN A 4 5.35 41.06 28.46
C ASN A 4 6.72 40.40 28.78
N LYS A 5 7.08 40.32 30.07
CA LYS A 5 8.30 39.62 30.49
C LYS A 5 8.10 38.13 30.80
N PHE A 6 6.89 37.59 30.62
CA PHE A 6 6.62 36.19 30.84
C PHE A 6 6.77 35.40 29.54
N THR A 7 7.30 34.21 29.65
CA THR A 7 7.27 33.26 28.52
C THR A 7 5.82 32.83 28.22
N GLN A 8 5.53 32.36 27.03
CA GLN A 8 4.17 31.94 26.65
C GLN A 8 3.61 30.90 27.63
N LYS A 9 4.40 29.89 28.02
CA LYS A 9 4.00 28.88 29.01
C LYS A 9 3.82 29.43 30.41
N SER A 10 4.70 30.32 30.87
CA SER A 10 4.53 30.92 32.21
C SER A 10 3.32 31.84 32.27
N LEU A 11 3.05 32.59 31.20
CA LEU A 11 1.84 33.41 31.09
C LEU A 11 0.57 32.54 31.09
N GLN A 12 0.60 31.44 30.35
CA GLN A 12 -0.50 30.47 30.34
C GLN A 12 -0.70 29.83 31.70
N ALA A 13 0.37 29.47 32.44
CA ALA A 13 0.26 28.94 33.79
C ALA A 13 -0.47 29.91 34.74
N VAL A 14 -0.12 31.18 34.65
CA VAL A 14 -0.78 32.24 35.47
C VAL A 14 -2.24 32.42 35.07
N GLN A 15 -2.58 32.35 33.78
CA GLN A 15 -3.96 32.43 33.30
C GLN A 15 -4.78 31.20 33.73
N ASP A 16 -4.17 30.02 33.69
CA ASP A 16 -4.84 28.76 34.07
C ASP A 16 -5.12 28.68 35.56
N CYS A 17 -4.35 29.41 36.43
CA CYS A 17 -4.71 29.59 37.84
C CYS A 17 -6.10 30.19 38.03
N GLN A 18 -6.49 31.11 37.16
CA GLN A 18 -7.82 31.71 37.20
C GLN A 18 -8.90 30.69 36.83
N LYS A 19 -8.65 29.89 35.80
CA LYS A 19 -9.58 28.81 35.38
C LYS A 19 -9.74 27.75 36.47
N LEU A 20 -8.62 27.34 37.09
CA LEU A 20 -8.62 26.40 38.21
C LEU A 20 -9.41 26.95 39.40
N ALA A 21 -9.19 28.22 39.77
CA ALA A 21 -9.94 28.86 40.87
C ALA A 21 -11.46 28.85 40.62
N TYR A 22 -11.90 29.12 39.38
CA TYR A 22 -13.31 28.99 39.02
C TYR A 22 -13.79 27.54 39.09
N GLN A 23 -12.99 26.60 38.58
CA GLN A 23 -13.34 25.16 38.52
C GLN A 23 -13.54 24.57 39.94
N TYR A 24 -12.65 24.95 40.88
CA TYR A 24 -12.72 24.46 42.27
C TYR A 24 -13.60 25.31 43.19
N GLY A 25 -14.17 26.42 42.68
CA GLY A 25 -15.05 27.28 43.42
C GLY A 25 -14.31 28.19 44.43
N ASN A 26 -13.07 28.54 44.15
CA ASN A 26 -12.26 29.42 45.02
C ASN A 26 -12.35 30.89 44.53
N GLN A 27 -12.60 31.83 45.45
CA GLN A 27 -12.64 33.27 45.12
C GLN A 27 -11.21 33.89 45.08
N LYS A 28 -10.27 33.34 45.83
CA LYS A 28 -8.90 33.79 45.92
C LYS A 28 -7.99 32.84 45.16
N ILE A 29 -7.18 33.38 44.25
CA ILE A 29 -6.17 32.59 43.51
C ILE A 29 -4.94 32.51 44.42
N GLU A 30 -4.59 31.31 44.87
CA GLU A 30 -3.47 31.05 45.77
C GLU A 30 -2.31 30.29 45.09
N GLN A 31 -1.24 30.06 45.83
CA GLN A 31 -0.04 29.34 45.32
C GLN A 31 -0.29 27.93 44.89
N GLU A 32 -1.28 27.25 45.49
CA GLU A 32 -1.71 25.87 45.15
C GLU A 32 -2.25 25.82 43.74
N HIS A 33 -2.99 26.84 43.27
CA HIS A 33 -3.44 26.91 41.88
C HIS A 33 -2.28 27.02 40.90
N LEU A 34 -1.24 27.84 41.26
CA LEU A 34 -0.03 27.97 40.45
C LEU A 34 0.72 26.64 40.38
N LEU A 35 0.93 25.98 41.53
CA LEU A 35 1.60 24.67 41.56
C LEU A 35 0.87 23.63 40.70
N LEU A 36 -0.45 23.56 40.85
CA LEU A 36 -1.26 22.62 40.05
C LEU A 36 -1.24 22.98 38.56
N SER A 37 -1.33 24.25 38.23
CA SER A 37 -1.23 24.71 36.83
C SER A 37 0.10 24.31 36.19
N LEU A 38 1.23 24.54 36.87
CA LEU A 38 2.56 24.17 36.40
C LEU A 38 2.71 22.66 36.15
N LEU A 39 2.03 21.80 36.93
CA LEU A 39 2.05 20.34 36.83
C LEU A 39 1.09 19.79 35.76
N THR A 40 0.05 20.55 35.42
CA THR A 40 -1.01 20.09 34.52
C THR A 40 -0.92 20.65 33.12
N GLN A 41 0.03 21.50 32.82
CA GLN A 41 0.28 22.00 31.47
C GLN A 41 0.62 20.88 30.52
N GLU A 42 0.18 21.01 29.28
CA GLU A 42 0.60 20.15 28.20
C GLU A 42 2.12 20.24 27.99
N ASP A 43 2.81 19.12 28.00
CA ASP A 43 4.28 19.02 27.94
C ASP A 43 4.97 19.87 29.06
N SER A 44 4.55 19.66 30.31
CA SER A 44 5.06 20.39 31.49
C SER A 44 6.55 20.13 31.72
N LEU A 45 7.34 21.21 31.69
CA LEU A 45 8.77 21.16 32.06
C LEU A 45 8.95 20.71 33.52
N ILE A 46 8.10 21.22 34.43
CA ILE A 46 8.17 20.91 35.88
C ILE A 46 7.95 19.40 36.09
N ASP A 47 6.96 18.83 35.46
CA ASP A 47 6.65 17.40 35.55
C ASP A 47 7.84 16.53 35.10
N ARG A 48 8.47 16.89 33.98
CA ARG A 48 9.69 16.22 33.47
C ARG A 48 10.88 16.37 34.42
N LEU A 49 11.07 17.54 35.01
CA LEU A 49 12.15 17.76 35.97
C LEU A 49 11.98 16.94 37.24
N LEU A 50 10.74 16.84 37.76
CA LEU A 50 10.41 15.98 38.89
C LEU A 50 10.66 14.48 38.58
N ALA A 51 10.29 14.02 37.37
CA ALA A 51 10.59 12.67 36.93
C ALA A 51 12.10 12.40 36.85
N LYS A 52 12.91 13.35 36.32
CA LYS A 52 14.39 13.24 36.32
C LYS A 52 15.03 13.22 37.72
N MET A 53 14.40 13.86 38.68
CA MET A 53 14.79 13.75 40.09
C MET A 53 14.44 12.42 40.74
N GLY A 54 13.79 11.51 40.03
CA GLY A 54 13.32 10.21 40.52
C GLY A 54 12.08 10.28 41.41
N ILE A 55 11.35 11.41 41.38
CA ILE A 55 10.17 11.65 42.19
C ILE A 55 8.95 11.03 41.51
N ASN A 56 8.08 10.41 42.30
CA ASN A 56 6.78 9.96 41.80
C ASN A 56 5.90 11.18 41.47
N HIS A 57 6.06 11.69 40.23
CA HIS A 57 5.41 12.92 39.76
C HIS A 57 3.88 12.79 39.71
N GLU A 58 3.33 11.63 39.37
CA GLU A 58 1.89 11.40 39.40
C GLU A 58 1.33 11.46 40.85
N GLY A 59 2.02 10.84 41.79
CA GLY A 59 1.67 10.94 43.20
C GLY A 59 1.76 12.36 43.73
N PHE A 60 2.76 13.11 43.30
CA PHE A 60 2.97 14.54 43.63
C PHE A 60 1.82 15.40 43.09
N LYS A 61 1.41 15.20 41.84
CA LYS A 61 0.30 15.89 41.17
C LYS A 61 -1.05 15.61 41.86
N VAL A 62 -1.31 14.35 42.22
CA VAL A 62 -2.51 13.99 43.01
C VAL A 62 -2.57 14.71 44.35
N GLN A 63 -1.43 14.83 45.05
CA GLN A 63 -1.40 15.55 46.33
C GLN A 63 -1.54 17.05 46.15
N ALA A 64 -0.94 17.65 45.11
CA ALA A 64 -1.11 19.08 44.77
C ALA A 64 -2.59 19.37 44.44
N THR A 65 -3.31 18.48 43.75
CA THR A 65 -4.76 18.60 43.52
C THR A 65 -5.53 18.64 44.83
N LYS A 66 -5.20 17.76 45.79
CA LYS A 66 -5.85 17.75 47.10
C LYS A 66 -5.63 19.04 47.90
N LEU A 67 -4.48 19.72 47.74
CA LEU A 67 -4.27 21.01 48.36
C LEU A 67 -5.23 22.06 47.82
N VAL A 68 -5.44 22.13 46.52
CA VAL A 68 -6.44 23.01 45.88
C VAL A 68 -7.86 22.68 46.35
N GLU A 69 -8.20 21.42 46.50
CA GLU A 69 -9.52 20.98 46.98
C GLU A 69 -9.82 21.43 48.41
N LYS A 70 -8.79 21.58 49.26
CA LYS A 70 -8.90 22.01 50.64
C LYS A 70 -9.12 23.52 50.80
N LEU A 71 -8.84 24.30 49.75
CA LEU A 71 -9.02 25.76 49.83
C LEU A 71 -10.47 26.14 50.03
N VAL A 72 -10.67 27.30 50.66
CA VAL A 72 -12.01 27.80 50.99
C VAL A 72 -12.81 28.03 49.72
N LYS A 73 -13.98 27.36 49.63
CA LYS A 73 -14.95 27.50 48.55
C LYS A 73 -15.97 28.57 48.86
N VAL A 74 -16.15 29.50 47.93
CA VAL A 74 -17.10 30.63 48.10
C VAL A 74 -17.97 30.69 46.85
N SER A 75 -19.29 30.66 47.03
CA SER A 75 -20.24 30.76 45.92
C SER A 75 -20.54 32.24 45.61
N GLY A 76 -20.13 32.72 44.45
CA GLY A 76 -20.46 34.04 43.89
C GLY A 76 -19.46 35.13 44.31
N GLY A 77 -18.92 35.82 43.35
CA GLY A 77 -17.93 36.91 43.47
C GLY A 77 -16.88 36.89 42.35
N GLN A 78 -16.21 38.06 42.17
CA GLN A 78 -15.07 38.10 41.25
C GLN A 78 -13.86 37.40 41.88
N VAL A 79 -13.16 36.61 41.07
CA VAL A 79 -11.90 35.95 41.48
C VAL A 79 -10.78 37.02 41.51
N TYR A 80 -9.97 37.03 42.56
CA TYR A 80 -8.84 37.94 42.72
C TYR A 80 -7.56 37.23 43.14
N VAL A 81 -6.41 37.81 42.78
CA VAL A 81 -5.09 37.25 43.08
C VAL A 81 -4.79 37.42 44.58
N GLY A 82 -4.39 36.32 45.25
CA GLY A 82 -3.99 36.35 46.65
C GLY A 82 -2.61 36.99 46.88
N ASP A 83 -2.39 37.51 48.06
CA ASP A 83 -1.12 38.18 48.42
C ASP A 83 0.07 37.23 48.34
N ASN A 84 -0.14 35.94 48.71
CA ASN A 84 0.92 34.93 48.66
C ASN A 84 1.34 34.63 47.21
N LEU A 85 0.35 34.45 46.30
CA LEU A 85 0.64 34.25 44.88
C LEU A 85 1.36 35.49 44.29
N ASN A 86 0.91 36.71 44.66
CA ASN A 86 1.55 37.90 44.16
C ASN A 86 3.04 38.02 44.63
N ARG A 87 3.35 37.61 45.87
CA ARG A 87 4.72 37.48 46.35
C ARG A 87 5.54 36.48 45.55
N THR A 88 4.94 35.34 45.21
CA THR A 88 5.61 34.31 44.40
C THR A 88 5.96 34.85 43.00
N LEU A 89 5.03 35.59 42.38
CA LEU A 89 5.25 36.18 41.07
C LEU A 89 6.35 37.24 41.08
N VAL A 90 6.42 38.09 42.17
CA VAL A 90 7.52 39.04 42.35
C VAL A 90 8.86 38.33 42.58
N ARG A 91 8.86 37.26 43.40
CA ARG A 91 10.09 36.45 43.63
C ARG A 91 10.56 35.76 42.37
N ALA A 92 9.67 35.31 41.49
CA ALA A 92 10.03 34.71 40.22
C ALA A 92 10.76 35.71 39.29
N GLU A 93 10.42 37.01 39.32
CA GLU A 93 11.17 38.03 38.58
C GLU A 93 12.59 38.23 39.16
N GLU A 94 12.76 38.10 40.51
CA GLU A 94 14.08 38.13 41.12
C GLU A 94 14.93 36.90 40.78
N GLU A 95 14.32 35.71 40.76
CA GLU A 95 15.00 34.46 40.31
C GLU A 95 15.47 34.59 38.87
N ALA A 96 14.64 35.09 37.95
CA ALA A 96 15.01 35.31 36.54
C ALA A 96 16.22 36.29 36.45
N LYS A 97 16.24 37.38 37.21
CA LYS A 97 17.37 38.32 37.25
C LYS A 97 18.65 37.69 37.83
N GLN A 98 18.53 36.83 38.85
CA GLN A 98 19.70 36.09 39.40
C GLN A 98 20.29 35.09 38.38
N MET A 99 19.48 34.57 37.49
CA MET A 99 19.89 33.65 36.45
C MET A 99 20.31 34.34 35.13
N ASP A 100 20.34 35.68 35.13
CA ASP A 100 20.63 36.52 33.95
C ASP A 100 19.64 36.26 32.78
N ASP A 101 18.39 35.98 33.07
CA ASP A 101 17.35 35.72 32.10
C ASP A 101 16.50 36.95 31.78
N GLU A 102 16.13 37.10 30.50
CA GLU A 102 15.31 38.26 30.06
C GLU A 102 13.81 38.04 30.30
N TYR A 103 13.36 36.80 30.31
CA TYR A 103 11.97 36.41 30.50
C TYR A 103 11.78 35.53 31.74
N ILE A 104 10.60 35.64 32.36
CA ILE A 104 10.18 34.81 33.49
C ILE A 104 9.54 33.55 32.91
N SER A 105 10.21 32.40 33.06
CA SER A 105 9.74 31.09 32.59
C SER A 105 9.10 30.27 33.73
N VAL A 106 8.58 29.06 33.37
CA VAL A 106 7.90 28.17 34.34
C VAL A 106 8.82 27.71 35.47
N GLU A 107 10.11 27.50 35.18
CA GLU A 107 11.11 27.16 36.20
C GLU A 107 11.31 28.25 37.23
N HIS A 108 11.29 29.52 36.85
CA HIS A 108 11.39 30.64 37.79
C HIS A 108 10.17 30.73 38.72
N LEU A 109 8.97 30.45 38.18
CA LEU A 109 7.76 30.34 38.96
C LEU A 109 7.84 29.22 40.02
N PHE A 110 8.38 28.05 39.58
CA PHE A 110 8.54 26.92 40.51
C PHE A 110 9.65 27.16 41.54
N LEU A 111 10.80 27.76 41.15
CA LEU A 111 11.88 28.15 42.07
C LEU A 111 11.41 29.14 43.13
N ALA A 112 10.57 30.12 42.75
CA ALA A 112 10.01 31.08 43.70
C ALA A 112 9.13 30.43 44.77
N LEU A 113 8.47 29.29 44.47
CA LEU A 113 7.69 28.53 45.43
C LEU A 113 8.55 27.93 46.55
N PHE A 114 9.83 27.57 46.34
CA PHE A 114 10.66 27.05 47.44
C PHE A 114 10.81 28.06 48.60
N GLU A 115 10.84 29.34 48.28
CA GLU A 115 11.03 30.40 49.31
C GLU A 115 9.70 30.95 49.82
N THR A 116 8.75 31.16 48.89
CA THR A 116 7.51 31.93 49.21
C THR A 116 6.31 31.03 49.56
N ALA A 117 6.40 29.71 49.32
CA ALA A 117 5.31 28.79 49.54
C ALA A 117 4.82 28.82 51.00
N ASP A 118 3.53 28.54 51.12
CA ASP A 118 2.89 28.34 52.41
C ASP A 118 3.30 27.03 53.12
N SER A 119 2.73 26.76 54.28
CA SER A 119 3.04 25.57 55.09
C SER A 119 2.67 24.25 54.41
N ASP A 120 1.59 24.26 53.63
CA ASP A 120 1.02 23.03 53.02
C ASP A 120 1.83 22.63 51.80
N ILE A 121 2.22 23.57 50.96
CA ILE A 121 3.13 23.32 49.81
C ILE A 121 4.54 22.95 50.32
N LYS A 122 5.04 23.62 51.37
CA LYS A 122 6.34 23.22 51.96
C LYS A 122 6.32 21.83 52.56
N THR A 123 5.21 21.40 53.13
CA THR A 123 5.01 20.05 53.62
C THR A 123 4.96 19.04 52.46
N LEU A 124 4.30 19.38 51.35
CA LEU A 124 4.26 18.57 50.14
C LEU A 124 5.69 18.37 49.57
N PHE A 125 6.48 19.46 49.44
CA PHE A 125 7.85 19.37 48.96
C PHE A 125 8.70 18.47 49.84
N ARG A 126 8.58 18.60 51.17
CA ARG A 126 9.30 17.74 52.12
C ARG A 126 8.88 16.27 52.02
N ASN A 127 7.60 16.00 51.88
CA ASN A 127 7.11 14.60 51.80
C ASN A 127 7.58 13.84 50.55
N PHE A 128 7.84 14.56 49.48
CA PHE A 128 8.35 14.01 48.23
C PHE A 128 9.84 14.27 48.00
N GLU A 129 10.54 14.78 49.05
CA GLU A 129 11.99 15.09 49.01
C GLU A 129 12.38 16.07 47.88
N VAL A 130 11.43 16.97 47.48
CA VAL A 130 11.69 17.99 46.46
C VAL A 130 12.51 19.11 47.07
N THR A 131 13.78 19.21 46.69
CA THR A 131 14.69 20.23 47.18
C THR A 131 15.07 21.21 46.08
N ARG A 132 15.38 22.47 46.50
CA ARG A 132 15.82 23.52 45.52
C ARG A 132 17.09 23.09 44.79
N ASP A 133 18.05 22.55 45.49
CA ASP A 133 19.34 22.12 44.90
C ASP A 133 19.16 20.96 43.93
N GLY A 134 18.34 19.98 44.28
CA GLY A 134 17.99 18.86 43.39
C GLY A 134 17.28 19.35 42.12
N PHE A 135 16.36 20.31 42.30
CA PHE A 135 15.65 20.91 41.15
C PHE A 135 16.60 21.69 40.23
N LEU A 136 17.51 22.52 40.81
CA LEU A 136 18.52 23.24 40.04
C LEU A 136 19.49 22.29 39.32
N GLN A 137 19.85 21.17 39.93
CA GLN A 137 20.68 20.14 39.29
C GLN A 137 19.93 19.50 38.12
N ALA A 138 18.67 19.11 38.30
CA ALA A 138 17.86 18.58 37.24
C ALA A 138 17.66 19.61 36.10
N LEU A 139 17.41 20.88 36.46
CA LEU A 139 17.26 21.97 35.50
C LEU A 139 18.55 22.18 34.70
N SER A 140 19.71 22.13 35.35
CA SER A 140 21.01 22.27 34.68
C SER A 140 21.26 21.18 33.64
N THR A 141 20.75 19.95 33.86
CA THR A 141 20.86 18.86 32.88
C THR A 141 19.93 19.04 31.68
N VAL A 142 18.81 19.74 31.87
CA VAL A 142 17.81 19.96 30.79
C VAL A 142 18.10 21.28 30.06
N ARG A 143 18.37 22.33 30.76
CA ARG A 143 18.60 23.67 30.22
C ARG A 143 20.07 23.89 29.83
N GLY A 144 21.02 23.23 30.50
CA GLY A 144 22.45 23.53 30.39
C GLY A 144 22.74 24.97 30.82
N ASN A 145 23.60 25.69 30.08
CA ASN A 145 23.94 27.09 30.28
C ASN A 145 23.15 28.04 29.35
N GLN A 146 21.98 27.63 28.87
CA GLN A 146 21.17 28.50 27.99
C GLN A 146 20.44 29.53 28.82
N ARG A 147 20.39 30.77 28.33
CA ARG A 147 19.64 31.89 28.93
C ARG A 147 18.26 31.98 28.28
N VAL A 148 17.26 32.38 29.03
CA VAL A 148 15.92 32.63 28.54
C VAL A 148 15.88 34.01 27.87
N THR A 149 16.16 34.05 26.57
CA THR A 149 16.20 35.28 25.75
C THR A 149 15.03 35.36 24.76
N SER A 150 14.15 34.38 24.72
CA SER A 150 12.96 34.35 23.89
C SER A 150 11.69 34.12 24.74
N ASP A 151 10.54 34.40 24.18
CA ASP A 151 9.24 34.18 24.83
C ASP A 151 8.79 32.71 24.83
N ASN A 152 9.52 31.80 24.14
CA ASN A 152 9.24 30.37 24.11
C ASN A 152 10.51 29.50 24.26
N PRO A 153 11.24 29.62 25.40
CA PRO A 153 12.51 28.91 25.61
C PRO A 153 12.32 27.39 25.77
N GLU A 154 11.17 26.95 26.28
CA GLU A 154 10.90 25.56 26.54
C GLU A 154 10.84 24.72 25.25
N ALA A 155 10.59 25.34 24.10
CA ALA A 155 10.66 24.67 22.79
C ALA A 155 12.09 24.21 22.42
N THR A 156 13.12 24.84 23.04
CA THR A 156 14.53 24.54 22.79
C THR A 156 15.16 23.63 23.84
N TYR A 157 14.47 23.37 24.96
CA TYR A 157 14.98 22.50 26.03
C TYR A 157 14.78 21.03 25.69
N ASP A 158 15.83 20.23 25.92
CA ASP A 158 15.81 18.79 25.66
C ASP A 158 15.34 18.47 24.23
N SER A 159 15.82 19.30 23.27
CA SER A 159 15.35 19.28 21.88
C SER A 159 15.67 18.00 21.17
N LEU A 160 16.75 17.31 21.59
CA LEU A 160 17.11 16.04 20.99
C LEU A 160 16.09 14.95 21.32
N SER A 161 15.62 14.86 22.56
CA SER A 161 14.60 13.89 22.96
C SER A 161 13.19 14.21 22.43
N LYS A 162 12.92 15.47 22.07
CA LYS A 162 11.65 15.88 21.50
C LYS A 162 11.57 15.66 19.99
N TYR A 163 12.67 15.89 19.27
CA TYR A 163 12.70 15.94 17.82
C TYR A 163 13.57 14.86 17.18
N ALA A 164 14.16 13.97 17.99
CA ALA A 164 14.95 12.87 17.49
C ALA A 164 14.79 11.64 18.38
N GLU A 165 14.88 10.47 17.75
CA GLU A 165 14.70 9.18 18.38
C GLU A 165 16.04 8.48 18.60
N ASP A 166 16.33 8.01 19.83
CA ASP A 166 17.55 7.26 20.14
C ASP A 166 17.46 5.81 19.64
N LEU A 167 18.04 5.55 18.46
CA LEU A 167 18.06 4.22 17.85
C LEU A 167 18.91 3.22 18.65
N VAL A 168 20.02 3.65 19.28
CA VAL A 168 20.85 2.77 20.13
C VAL A 168 20.09 2.40 21.39
N GLY A 169 19.36 3.34 21.98
CA GLY A 169 18.46 3.10 23.10
C GLY A 169 17.36 2.09 22.78
N LYS A 170 16.71 2.24 21.62
CA LYS A 170 15.73 1.26 21.10
C LYS A 170 16.34 -0.13 20.88
N ALA A 171 17.53 -0.20 20.29
CA ALA A 171 18.24 -1.44 20.09
C ALA A 171 18.58 -2.12 21.42
N ARG A 172 18.96 -1.35 22.45
CA ARG A 172 19.18 -1.86 23.82
C ARG A 172 17.91 -2.40 24.45
N ALA A 173 16.77 -1.74 24.19
CA ALA A 173 15.45 -2.15 24.67
C ALA A 173 14.82 -3.29 23.83
N GLN A 174 15.51 -3.80 22.80
CA GLN A 174 15.03 -4.85 21.88
C GLN A 174 13.72 -4.51 21.15
N LYS A 175 13.50 -3.25 20.92
CA LYS A 175 12.30 -2.74 20.22
C LYS A 175 12.51 -2.58 18.71
N MET A 176 13.59 -3.17 18.16
CA MET A 176 13.92 -3.08 16.73
C MET A 176 13.85 -4.45 16.07
N ASP A 177 13.50 -4.47 14.80
CA ASP A 177 13.49 -5.67 13.97
C ASP A 177 14.92 -6.14 13.66
N PRO A 178 15.14 -7.46 13.49
CA PRO A 178 16.44 -7.97 13.09
C PRO A 178 16.77 -7.51 11.66
N VAL A 179 17.98 -6.99 11.47
CA VAL A 179 18.44 -6.56 10.15
C VAL A 179 19.26 -7.68 9.52
N ILE A 180 18.86 -8.08 8.31
CA ILE A 180 19.42 -9.23 7.59
C ILE A 180 19.88 -8.76 6.21
N GLY A 181 21.02 -9.27 5.75
CA GLY A 181 21.49 -9.10 4.37
C GLY A 181 22.09 -7.74 4.04
N ARG A 182 22.37 -6.86 5.04
CA ARG A 182 22.90 -5.48 4.83
C ARG A 182 24.32 -5.30 5.38
N ASP A 183 25.06 -6.36 5.53
CA ASP A 183 26.41 -6.35 6.14
C ASP A 183 27.40 -5.50 5.37
N THR A 184 27.35 -5.50 4.06
CA THR A 184 28.27 -4.74 3.18
C THR A 184 28.05 -3.24 3.34
N GLU A 185 26.81 -2.80 3.31
CA GLU A 185 26.41 -1.38 3.47
C GLU A 185 26.79 -0.87 4.84
N ILE A 186 26.50 -1.65 5.90
CA ILE A 186 26.84 -1.29 7.29
C ILE A 186 28.37 -1.17 7.44
N ARG A 187 29.16 -2.11 6.90
CA ARG A 187 30.63 -2.02 6.91
C ARG A 187 31.14 -0.79 6.16
N ASN A 188 30.52 -0.44 5.03
CA ASN A 188 30.86 0.75 4.27
C ASN A 188 30.59 2.02 5.08
N ILE A 189 29.42 2.11 5.77
CA ILE A 189 29.12 3.22 6.67
C ILE A 189 30.15 3.33 7.78
N ILE A 190 30.46 2.23 8.47
CA ILE A 190 31.47 2.20 9.53
C ILE A 190 32.82 2.71 9.03
N ARG A 191 33.27 2.27 7.84
CA ARG A 191 34.49 2.72 7.21
C ARG A 191 34.48 4.21 6.88
N ILE A 192 33.33 4.75 6.40
CA ILE A 192 33.20 6.17 6.08
C ILE A 192 33.21 7.02 7.35
N LEU A 193 32.46 6.63 8.38
CA LEU A 193 32.44 7.33 9.68
C LEU A 193 33.83 7.39 10.34
N SER A 194 34.70 6.41 10.07
CA SER A 194 36.06 6.35 10.61
C SER A 194 37.07 7.18 9.80
N ARG A 195 36.67 7.88 8.74
CA ARG A 195 37.57 8.71 7.91
C ARG A 195 37.81 10.06 8.56
N LYS A 196 38.96 10.66 8.27
CA LYS A 196 39.31 12.03 8.71
C LYS A 196 38.53 13.12 7.99
N THR A 197 38.14 12.87 6.72
CA THR A 197 37.41 13.82 5.88
C THR A 197 36.36 13.03 5.09
N LYS A 198 35.31 13.70 4.64
CA LYS A 198 34.17 13.05 3.97
C LYS A 198 33.62 11.87 4.80
N ASN A 199 33.48 12.09 6.10
CA ASN A 199 33.09 11.09 7.08
C ASN A 199 31.58 11.05 7.36
N ASN A 200 30.79 11.69 6.49
CA ASN A 200 29.32 11.64 6.56
C ASN A 200 28.81 10.77 5.40
N PRO A 201 28.35 9.53 5.66
CA PRO A 201 27.76 8.70 4.62
C PRO A 201 26.37 9.21 4.25
N VAL A 202 26.00 9.03 2.99
CA VAL A 202 24.63 9.20 2.53
C VAL A 202 24.17 7.93 1.82
N LEU A 203 23.11 7.33 2.31
CA LEU A 203 22.47 6.15 1.73
C LEU A 203 21.63 6.58 0.54
N ILE A 204 21.90 6.00 -0.61
CA ILE A 204 21.22 6.30 -1.86
C ILE A 204 20.57 5.02 -2.35
N GLY A 205 19.28 5.05 -2.59
CA GLY A 205 18.53 3.91 -3.11
C GLY A 205 17.07 4.25 -3.29
N GLU A 206 16.36 3.41 -4.01
CA GLU A 206 14.94 3.56 -4.25
C GLU A 206 14.11 3.48 -2.96
N PRO A 207 12.87 4.00 -2.94
CA PRO A 207 11.97 3.85 -1.80
C PRO A 207 11.71 2.37 -1.51
N GLY A 208 11.67 1.99 -0.23
CA GLY A 208 11.35 0.61 0.17
C GLY A 208 12.50 -0.41 0.09
N VAL A 209 13.73 -0.01 -0.36
CA VAL A 209 14.87 -0.95 -0.40
C VAL A 209 15.50 -1.20 0.97
N GLY A 210 15.07 -0.53 2.04
CA GLY A 210 15.54 -0.74 3.41
C GLY A 210 16.71 0.16 3.82
N LYS A 211 16.77 1.42 3.37
CA LYS A 211 17.80 2.39 3.79
C LYS A 211 17.83 2.61 5.30
N THR A 212 16.66 2.77 5.92
CA THR A 212 16.52 2.95 7.37
C THR A 212 16.96 1.71 8.14
N ALA A 213 16.66 0.50 7.63
CA ALA A 213 17.09 -0.76 8.24
C ALA A 213 18.62 -0.88 8.33
N VAL A 214 19.38 -0.33 7.37
CA VAL A 214 20.84 -0.31 7.43
C VAL A 214 21.35 0.44 8.67
N ILE A 215 20.68 1.54 9.04
CA ILE A 215 21.04 2.36 10.23
C ILE A 215 20.61 1.65 11.52
N GLU A 216 19.47 1.01 11.51
CA GLU A 216 19.03 0.16 12.62
C GLU A 216 20.01 -1.00 12.85
N GLY A 217 20.49 -1.62 11.77
CA GLY A 217 21.56 -2.64 11.85
C GLY A 217 22.86 -2.10 12.42
N LEU A 218 23.24 -0.88 12.08
CA LEU A 218 24.40 -0.22 12.68
C LEU A 218 24.19 0.00 14.19
N ALA A 219 23.00 0.47 14.60
CA ALA A 219 22.67 0.67 16.01
C ALA A 219 22.73 -0.67 16.79
N GLN A 220 22.21 -1.76 16.20
CA GLN A 220 22.30 -3.11 16.80
C GLN A 220 23.75 -3.60 16.94
N ARG A 221 24.63 -3.32 15.95
CA ARG A 221 26.06 -3.68 16.04
C ARG A 221 26.79 -2.86 17.10
N ILE A 222 26.45 -1.58 17.28
CA ILE A 222 26.99 -0.76 18.36
C ILE A 222 26.64 -1.38 19.71
N VAL A 223 25.39 -1.78 19.91
CA VAL A 223 24.94 -2.43 21.16
C VAL A 223 25.62 -3.77 21.41
N LYS A 224 25.89 -4.57 20.35
CA LYS A 224 26.62 -5.83 20.43
C LYS A 224 28.11 -5.65 20.58
N GLY A 225 28.64 -4.42 20.42
CA GLY A 225 30.07 -4.14 20.44
C GLY A 225 30.83 -4.60 19.18
N ASP A 226 30.11 -4.96 18.10
CA ASP A 226 30.66 -5.41 16.81
C ASP A 226 30.97 -4.20 15.91
N VAL A 227 31.67 -3.22 16.45
CA VAL A 227 32.12 -2.00 15.77
C VAL A 227 33.52 -1.61 16.27
N PRO A 228 34.30 -0.82 15.52
CA PRO A 228 35.57 -0.28 16.01
C PRO A 228 35.42 0.52 17.29
N ASP A 229 36.49 0.56 18.12
CA ASP A 229 36.47 1.22 19.43
C ASP A 229 35.95 2.65 19.40
N GLY A 230 36.25 3.42 18.36
CA GLY A 230 35.75 4.79 18.18
C GLY A 230 34.24 4.92 17.96
N LEU A 231 33.51 3.81 17.76
CA LEU A 231 32.06 3.83 17.56
C LEU A 231 31.28 3.12 18.69
N LYS A 232 31.95 2.41 19.60
CA LYS A 232 31.29 1.62 20.66
C LYS A 232 30.39 2.41 21.59
N ASP A 233 30.81 3.64 21.90
CA ASP A 233 30.08 4.51 22.83
C ASP A 233 29.23 5.57 22.14
N LYS A 234 29.14 5.51 20.79
CA LYS A 234 28.34 6.47 20.03
C LYS A 234 26.85 6.18 20.15
N LYS A 235 26.07 7.24 20.11
CA LYS A 235 24.60 7.17 20.02
C LYS A 235 24.15 7.60 18.66
N ILE A 236 23.14 6.95 18.11
CA ILE A 236 22.53 7.34 16.84
C ILE A 236 21.15 7.90 17.14
N TYR A 237 20.92 9.15 16.74
CA TYR A 237 19.63 9.79 16.85
C TYR A 237 19.03 10.01 15.48
N SER A 238 17.84 9.46 15.25
CA SER A 238 17.06 9.67 14.02
C SER A 238 16.23 10.95 14.14
N LEU A 239 16.49 11.93 13.29
CA LEU A 239 15.80 13.21 13.30
C LEU A 239 14.39 13.07 12.72
N ASP A 240 13.37 13.45 13.50
CA ASP A 240 11.98 13.49 13.06
C ASP A 240 11.66 14.85 12.44
N MET A 241 11.63 14.88 11.10
CA MET A 241 11.30 16.07 10.34
C MET A 241 9.84 16.50 10.52
N GLY A 242 8.93 15.54 10.72
CA GLY A 242 7.52 15.80 10.97
C GLY A 242 7.31 16.52 12.30
N ALA A 243 7.96 16.05 13.37
CA ALA A 243 7.91 16.68 14.69
C ALA A 243 8.53 18.09 14.70
N LEU A 244 9.58 18.32 13.92
CA LEU A 244 10.20 19.65 13.79
C LEU A 244 9.27 20.69 13.16
N VAL A 245 8.46 20.26 12.18
CA VAL A 245 7.52 21.12 11.43
C VAL A 245 6.17 21.24 12.14
N ALA A 246 5.72 20.16 12.81
CA ALA A 246 4.42 20.14 13.47
C ALA A 246 4.25 21.28 14.49
N GLY A 247 3.17 22.05 14.35
CA GLY A 247 2.85 23.17 15.24
C GLY A 247 3.71 24.44 15.07
N ALA A 248 4.68 24.45 14.14
CA ALA A 248 5.42 25.66 13.81
C ALA A 248 4.54 26.60 12.97
N LYS A 249 4.11 27.71 13.56
CA LYS A 249 3.28 28.72 12.87
C LYS A 249 4.08 29.59 11.90
N TYR A 250 5.38 29.76 12.16
CA TYR A 250 6.28 30.59 11.39
C TYR A 250 7.59 29.87 11.07
N ARG A 251 8.20 30.21 9.94
CA ARG A 251 9.50 29.69 9.49
C ARG A 251 10.60 29.77 10.56
N GLY A 252 10.61 30.84 11.36
CA GLY A 252 11.60 31.05 12.42
C GLY A 252 11.58 29.98 13.51
N GLU A 253 10.41 29.44 13.82
CA GLU A 253 10.26 28.43 14.89
C GLU A 253 10.90 27.10 14.50
N PHE A 254 10.75 26.66 13.24
CA PHE A 254 11.44 25.47 12.73
C PHE A 254 12.96 25.65 12.77
N GLU A 255 13.44 26.81 12.29
CA GLU A 255 14.88 27.11 12.31
C GLU A 255 15.44 27.11 13.73
N GLU A 256 14.72 27.63 14.70
CA GLU A 256 15.11 27.65 16.12
C GLU A 256 15.16 26.24 16.72
N ARG A 257 14.15 25.39 16.43
CA ARG A 257 14.12 24.00 16.87
C ARG A 257 15.29 23.19 16.29
N LEU A 258 15.53 23.32 14.99
CA LEU A 258 16.67 22.66 14.34
C LEU A 258 18.00 23.16 14.89
N LYS A 259 18.18 24.47 15.10
CA LYS A 259 19.38 25.05 15.75
C LYS A 259 19.59 24.47 17.15
N ALA A 260 18.52 24.31 17.93
CA ALA A 260 18.59 23.76 19.27
C ALA A 260 19.06 22.28 19.24
N VAL A 261 18.50 21.45 18.36
CA VAL A 261 18.96 20.06 18.16
C VAL A 261 20.43 20.02 17.75
N LEU A 262 20.83 20.82 16.77
CA LEU A 262 22.23 20.89 16.30
C LEU A 262 23.20 21.39 17.38
N ALA A 263 22.78 22.34 18.22
CA ALA A 263 23.58 22.84 19.34
C ALA A 263 23.77 21.74 20.41
N GLU A 264 22.78 20.90 20.64
CA GLU A 264 22.86 19.79 21.58
C GLU A 264 23.77 18.66 21.03
N VAL A 265 23.66 18.34 19.75
CA VAL A 265 24.57 17.40 19.06
C VAL A 265 26.01 17.92 19.12
N LYS A 266 26.24 19.21 18.88
CA LYS A 266 27.56 19.82 18.98
C LYS A 266 28.17 19.72 20.38
N LYS A 267 27.38 19.90 21.45
CA LYS A 267 27.82 19.78 22.85
C LYS A 267 28.28 18.38 23.25
N SER A 268 27.79 17.33 22.53
CA SER A 268 28.18 15.95 22.78
C SER A 268 29.61 15.62 22.33
N ASP A 269 30.35 16.58 21.79
CA ASP A 269 31.76 16.43 21.33
C ASP A 269 31.97 15.19 20.44
N GLY A 270 30.99 14.97 19.53
CA GLY A 270 31.02 13.86 18.58
C GLY A 270 30.56 12.51 19.11
N GLU A 271 30.00 12.40 20.31
CA GLU A 271 29.38 11.16 20.81
C GLU A 271 28.09 10.80 20.08
N ILE A 272 27.43 11.82 19.49
CA ILE A 272 26.16 11.68 18.80
C ILE A 272 26.37 11.68 17.29
N ILE A 273 25.78 10.70 16.62
CA ILE A 273 25.64 10.61 15.16
C ILE A 273 24.18 10.91 14.84
N LEU A 274 23.93 11.94 14.02
CA LEU A 274 22.59 12.32 13.63
C LEU A 274 22.22 11.59 12.33
N PHE A 275 21.17 10.80 12.36
CA PHE A 275 20.57 10.23 11.16
C PHE A 275 19.44 11.12 10.64
N ILE A 276 19.47 11.44 9.35
CA ILE A 276 18.47 12.27 8.68
C ILE A 276 17.92 11.47 7.52
N ASP A 277 16.72 10.93 7.70
CA ASP A 277 15.99 10.35 6.58
C ASP A 277 15.44 11.46 5.69
N GLU A 278 15.30 11.18 4.41
CA GLU A 278 14.92 12.18 3.40
C GLU A 278 15.75 13.46 3.48
N LEU A 279 17.09 13.33 3.50
CA LEU A 279 18.05 14.43 3.64
C LEU A 279 17.76 15.60 2.68
N HIS A 280 17.17 15.34 1.52
CA HIS A 280 16.77 16.32 0.53
C HIS A 280 15.75 17.34 1.06
N LEU A 281 14.90 16.97 2.03
CA LEU A 281 13.94 17.90 2.66
C LEU A 281 14.65 19.06 3.38
N ILE A 282 15.81 18.80 3.97
CA ILE A 282 16.61 19.84 4.64
C ILE A 282 17.38 20.67 3.64
N VAL A 283 17.83 20.06 2.54
CA VAL A 283 18.77 20.69 1.59
C VAL A 283 18.05 21.39 0.44
N GLY A 284 16.89 20.87 0.04
CA GLY A 284 16.18 21.27 -1.17
C GLY A 284 15.00 22.22 -1.00
N ALA A 285 14.56 22.42 0.20
CA ALA A 285 13.35 23.17 0.53
C ALA A 285 13.42 24.69 0.26
N GLY A 286 14.51 25.22 -0.29
CA GLY A 286 14.75 26.65 -0.44
C GLY A 286 14.50 27.28 -1.82
N LYS A 287 14.02 26.54 -2.81
CA LYS A 287 13.90 27.05 -4.20
C LYS A 287 12.50 27.50 -4.63
N THR A 288 11.49 27.20 -3.87
CA THR A 288 10.15 27.79 -4.06
C THR A 288 9.92 28.88 -3.03
N ASP A 289 9.31 30.00 -3.41
CA ASP A 289 8.99 31.11 -2.52
C ASP A 289 8.29 30.62 -1.25
N GLY A 290 9.03 30.65 -0.12
CA GLY A 290 8.53 30.21 1.20
C GLY A 290 9.10 28.90 1.74
N ALA A 291 9.92 28.17 1.02
CA ALA A 291 10.50 26.90 1.47
C ALA A 291 11.77 27.08 2.35
N MET A 292 12.00 26.12 3.27
CA MET A 292 12.99 26.17 4.33
C MET A 292 14.39 25.80 3.81
N ASP A 293 15.37 26.70 3.88
CA ASP A 293 16.78 26.40 3.59
C ASP A 293 17.57 26.17 4.87
N ALA A 294 17.43 24.96 5.44
CA ALA A 294 18.20 24.53 6.61
C ALA A 294 19.65 24.11 6.24
N SER A 295 19.98 24.02 4.95
CA SER A 295 21.31 23.60 4.48
C SER A 295 22.39 24.58 4.96
N ASN A 296 22.06 25.86 5.08
CA ASN A 296 23.00 26.89 5.54
C ASN A 296 23.40 26.71 7.01
N MET A 297 22.61 26.00 7.81
CA MET A 297 22.96 25.67 9.20
C MET A 297 23.85 24.43 9.29
N LEU A 298 23.59 23.42 8.45
CA LEU A 298 24.37 22.17 8.43
C LEU A 298 25.76 22.36 7.82
N LYS A 299 25.88 23.12 6.73
CA LYS A 299 27.14 23.32 5.99
C LYS A 299 28.33 23.74 6.87
N PRO A 300 28.23 24.75 7.77
CA PRO A 300 29.36 25.16 8.63
C PRO A 300 29.77 24.05 9.61
N MET A 301 28.81 23.34 10.20
CA MET A 301 29.07 22.28 11.18
C MET A 301 29.69 21.04 10.56
N LEU A 302 29.19 20.63 9.38
CA LEU A 302 29.79 19.58 8.57
C LEU A 302 31.22 19.96 8.09
N ALA A 303 31.44 21.25 7.78
CA ALA A 303 32.72 21.76 7.35
C ALA A 303 33.79 21.70 8.43
N ARG A 304 33.39 21.95 9.70
CA ARG A 304 34.29 21.99 10.86
C ARG A 304 34.44 20.60 11.52
N GLY A 305 33.68 19.59 11.08
CA GLY A 305 33.61 18.27 11.73
C GLY A 305 32.91 18.28 13.09
N GLU A 306 32.10 19.30 13.34
CA GLU A 306 31.33 19.48 14.59
C GLU A 306 30.02 18.63 14.58
N LEU A 307 29.65 18.12 13.39
CA LEU A 307 28.48 17.28 13.18
C LEU A 307 28.88 16.00 12.44
N HIS A 308 28.57 14.85 13.02
CA HIS A 308 28.58 13.57 12.36
C HIS A 308 27.16 13.24 11.91
N CYS A 309 26.95 13.10 10.61
CA CYS A 309 25.63 12.89 10.05
C CYS A 309 25.61 11.70 9.09
N ILE A 310 24.54 10.92 9.14
CA ILE A 310 24.21 9.91 8.14
C ILE A 310 22.93 10.39 7.44
N GLY A 311 22.95 10.54 6.13
CA GLY A 311 21.76 10.89 5.35
C GLY A 311 21.18 9.70 4.65
N ALA A 312 19.90 9.74 4.32
CA ALA A 312 19.26 8.83 3.37
C ALA A 312 18.43 9.62 2.36
N THR A 313 18.43 9.19 1.09
CA THR A 313 17.68 9.85 0.01
C THR A 313 17.58 8.92 -1.21
N THR A 314 16.80 9.28 -2.21
CA THR A 314 16.79 8.60 -3.51
C THR A 314 17.93 9.09 -4.42
N LEU A 315 18.19 8.35 -5.52
CA LEU A 315 19.24 8.72 -6.46
C LEU A 315 18.94 10.05 -7.17
N ASP A 316 17.69 10.25 -7.55
CA ASP A 316 17.28 11.48 -8.26
C ASP A 316 17.35 12.70 -7.35
N GLU A 317 16.92 12.58 -6.10
CA GLU A 317 17.00 13.64 -5.11
C GLU A 317 18.46 13.95 -4.72
N TYR A 318 19.30 12.91 -4.62
CA TYR A 318 20.74 13.10 -4.41
C TYR A 318 21.36 13.94 -5.52
N ARG A 319 21.10 13.60 -6.78
CA ARG A 319 21.58 14.34 -7.96
C ARG A 319 21.03 15.76 -8.00
N GLN A 320 19.76 15.93 -7.66
CA GLN A 320 19.08 17.22 -7.75
C GLN A 320 19.49 18.19 -6.65
N TYR A 321 19.68 17.74 -5.42
CA TYR A 321 19.84 18.59 -4.25
C TYR A 321 21.24 18.54 -3.66
N ILE A 322 21.94 17.41 -3.64
CA ILE A 322 23.21 17.24 -2.95
C ILE A 322 24.39 17.38 -3.91
N GLU A 323 24.37 16.69 -5.03
CA GLU A 323 25.45 16.71 -6.03
C GLU A 323 25.60 18.09 -6.68
N LYS A 324 24.52 18.84 -6.88
CA LYS A 324 24.58 20.21 -7.40
C LYS A 324 25.18 21.21 -6.41
N ASP A 325 25.16 20.93 -5.12
CA ASP A 325 25.75 21.74 -4.09
C ASP A 325 27.18 21.27 -3.79
N LYS A 326 28.16 21.93 -4.38
CA LYS A 326 29.59 21.57 -4.23
C LYS A 326 30.11 21.56 -2.78
N ALA A 327 29.42 22.24 -1.86
CA ALA A 327 29.80 22.27 -0.46
C ALA A 327 29.34 20.98 0.25
N LEU A 328 28.16 20.47 -0.08
CA LEU A 328 27.62 19.22 0.44
C LEU A 328 28.26 18.00 -0.22
N GLU A 329 28.41 18.00 -1.55
CA GLU A 329 29.09 16.95 -2.32
C GLU A 329 30.47 16.58 -1.76
N ARG A 330 31.23 17.60 -1.32
CA ARG A 330 32.56 17.40 -0.70
C ARG A 330 32.51 16.86 0.72
N ARG A 331 31.36 16.81 1.37
CA ARG A 331 31.18 16.40 2.78
C ARG A 331 30.51 15.07 2.92
N PHE A 332 29.60 14.76 2.01
CA PHE A 332 28.90 13.48 1.98
C PHE A 332 29.62 12.46 1.09
N GLN A 333 29.60 11.20 1.51
CA GLN A 333 30.10 10.09 0.73
C GLN A 333 28.91 9.15 0.42
N PRO A 334 28.58 8.92 -0.87
CA PRO A 334 27.48 8.05 -1.26
C PRO A 334 27.77 6.59 -0.89
N VAL A 335 26.73 5.90 -0.43
CA VAL A 335 26.64 4.47 -0.22
C VAL A 335 25.38 4.00 -0.93
N MET A 336 25.55 3.22 -1.99
CA MET A 336 24.42 2.66 -2.72
C MET A 336 23.76 1.57 -1.87
N VAL A 337 22.43 1.57 -1.84
CA VAL A 337 21.59 0.56 -1.24
C VAL A 337 20.67 0.04 -2.33
N ASP A 338 21.12 -1.03 -2.96
CA ASP A 338 20.41 -1.64 -4.07
C ASP A 338 19.22 -2.47 -3.59
N GLU A 339 18.25 -2.70 -4.49
CA GLU A 339 17.16 -3.64 -4.26
C GLU A 339 17.73 -5.03 -3.97
N PRO A 340 17.32 -5.70 -2.87
CA PRO A 340 17.79 -7.05 -2.57
C PRO A 340 17.26 -8.05 -3.60
N THR A 341 18.00 -9.16 -3.77
CA THR A 341 17.53 -10.27 -4.60
C THR A 341 16.30 -10.95 -3.98
N VAL A 342 15.63 -11.80 -4.76
CA VAL A 342 14.49 -12.59 -4.26
C VAL A 342 14.96 -13.50 -3.12
N GLU A 343 16.14 -14.12 -3.23
CA GLU A 343 16.74 -14.98 -2.22
C GLU A 343 17.04 -14.21 -0.92
N ASP A 344 17.64 -13.02 -1.04
CA ASP A 344 17.90 -12.16 0.11
C ASP A 344 16.58 -11.72 0.78
N THR A 345 15.57 -11.41 -0.03
CA THR A 345 14.24 -11.04 0.47
C THR A 345 13.57 -12.18 1.24
N ILE A 346 13.67 -13.42 0.74
CA ILE A 346 13.17 -14.61 1.46
C ILE A 346 13.89 -14.74 2.81
N ALA A 347 15.19 -14.53 2.86
CA ALA A 347 15.95 -14.57 4.11
C ALA A 347 15.50 -13.48 5.09
N ILE A 348 15.25 -12.26 4.58
CA ILE A 348 14.70 -11.15 5.39
C ILE A 348 13.32 -11.51 5.95
N LEU A 349 12.42 -12.00 5.12
CA LEU A 349 11.07 -12.40 5.54
C LEU A 349 11.10 -13.52 6.58
N ARG A 350 11.99 -14.51 6.44
CA ARG A 350 12.20 -15.57 7.45
C ARG A 350 12.67 -15.01 8.79
N GLY A 351 13.50 -13.98 8.77
CA GLY A 351 13.94 -13.32 10.00
C GLY A 351 12.87 -12.45 10.67
N LEU A 352 11.92 -11.93 9.91
CA LEU A 352 10.80 -11.13 10.42
C LEU A 352 9.60 -12.00 10.84
N LYS A 353 9.52 -13.23 10.34
CA LYS A 353 8.38 -14.15 10.49
C LYS A 353 7.82 -14.22 11.91
N GLU A 354 8.67 -14.53 12.90
CA GLU A 354 8.22 -14.73 14.29
C GLU A 354 7.55 -13.48 14.85
N ARG A 355 8.02 -12.28 14.49
CA ARG A 355 7.43 -11.02 14.96
C ARG A 355 6.07 -10.76 14.37
N TYR A 356 5.90 -11.02 13.06
CA TYR A 356 4.61 -10.91 12.41
C TYR A 356 3.60 -11.95 12.92
N GLU A 357 4.06 -13.19 13.15
CA GLU A 357 3.24 -14.25 13.75
C GLU A 357 2.72 -13.85 15.15
N VAL A 358 3.58 -13.26 15.98
CA VAL A 358 3.18 -12.79 17.32
C VAL A 358 2.27 -11.57 17.25
N PHE A 359 2.59 -10.58 16.40
CA PHE A 359 1.80 -9.34 16.29
C PHE A 359 0.37 -9.60 15.81
N HIS A 360 0.23 -10.48 14.81
CA HIS A 360 -1.08 -10.80 14.22
C HIS A 360 -1.77 -12.00 14.88
N GLY A 361 -1.03 -12.83 15.61
CA GLY A 361 -1.57 -14.06 16.22
C GLY A 361 -1.83 -15.19 15.22
N VAL A 362 -1.23 -15.14 14.02
CA VAL A 362 -1.42 -16.10 12.93
C VAL A 362 -0.10 -16.80 12.59
N LYS A 363 -0.16 -17.98 11.99
CA LYS A 363 1.02 -18.74 11.55
C LYS A 363 1.32 -18.47 10.08
N ILE A 364 2.58 -18.24 9.75
CA ILE A 364 3.04 -17.97 8.38
C ILE A 364 3.81 -19.20 7.87
N THR A 365 3.39 -19.76 6.75
CA THR A 365 4.12 -20.87 6.13
C THR A 365 5.36 -20.38 5.39
N ASP A 366 6.38 -21.23 5.26
CA ASP A 366 7.57 -20.88 4.46
C ASP A 366 7.19 -20.67 2.97
N GLY A 367 6.22 -21.44 2.47
CA GLY A 367 5.66 -21.26 1.14
C GLY A 367 5.07 -19.86 0.91
N ALA A 368 4.40 -19.27 1.92
CA ALA A 368 3.90 -17.92 1.85
C ALA A 368 5.02 -16.88 1.72
N LEU A 369 6.12 -17.04 2.46
CA LEU A 369 7.27 -16.13 2.38
C LEU A 369 7.95 -16.20 1.01
N VAL A 370 8.13 -17.41 0.49
CA VAL A 370 8.67 -17.62 -0.86
C VAL A 370 7.72 -17.02 -1.90
N ALA A 371 6.42 -17.25 -1.77
CA ALA A 371 5.42 -16.68 -2.67
C ALA A 371 5.40 -15.15 -2.59
N ALA A 372 5.46 -14.55 -1.39
CA ALA A 372 5.49 -13.09 -1.22
C ALA A 372 6.68 -12.46 -1.94
N ALA A 373 7.88 -13.02 -1.81
CA ALA A 373 9.07 -12.52 -2.50
C ALA A 373 9.00 -12.71 -4.03
N THR A 374 8.63 -13.90 -4.50
CA THR A 374 8.62 -14.23 -5.93
C THR A 374 7.47 -13.54 -6.67
N LEU A 375 6.25 -13.57 -6.10
CA LEU A 375 5.08 -12.97 -6.75
C LEU A 375 5.16 -11.43 -6.73
N SER A 376 5.63 -10.82 -5.62
CA SER A 376 5.80 -9.38 -5.59
C SER A 376 6.87 -8.91 -6.57
N HIS A 377 7.99 -9.64 -6.69
CA HIS A 377 9.04 -9.31 -7.66
C HIS A 377 8.50 -9.36 -9.09
N ARG A 378 7.70 -10.38 -9.39
CA ARG A 378 7.19 -10.63 -10.73
C ARG A 378 6.01 -9.73 -11.13
N TYR A 379 5.09 -9.46 -10.19
CA TYR A 379 3.79 -8.87 -10.49
C TYR A 379 3.61 -7.43 -10.01
N ILE A 380 4.42 -6.97 -9.04
CA ILE A 380 4.37 -5.61 -8.51
C ILE A 380 5.62 -4.87 -8.98
N THR A 381 5.51 -4.13 -10.09
CA THR A 381 6.64 -3.48 -10.78
C THR A 381 6.88 -2.03 -10.36
N ASP A 382 5.92 -1.40 -9.70
CA ASP A 382 5.95 0.00 -9.26
C ASP A 382 6.54 0.20 -7.86
N ARG A 383 6.91 -0.89 -7.17
CA ARG A 383 7.50 -0.91 -5.82
C ARG A 383 8.70 -1.84 -5.78
N PHE A 384 9.57 -1.67 -4.78
CA PHE A 384 10.83 -2.39 -4.65
C PHE A 384 10.82 -3.40 -3.51
N LEU A 385 11.62 -4.45 -3.64
CA LEU A 385 11.91 -5.39 -2.56
C LEU A 385 12.82 -4.70 -1.51
N PRO A 386 12.74 -5.07 -0.22
CA PRO A 386 11.88 -6.09 0.36
C PRO A 386 10.48 -5.56 0.75
N ASP A 387 10.26 -4.25 0.70
CA ASP A 387 9.08 -3.56 1.24
C ASP A 387 7.77 -4.15 0.69
N LYS A 388 7.63 -4.28 -0.65
CA LYS A 388 6.44 -4.86 -1.27
C LYS A 388 6.15 -6.30 -0.83
N ALA A 389 7.18 -7.09 -0.53
CA ALA A 389 7.01 -8.47 -0.06
C ALA A 389 6.63 -8.51 1.44
N ILE A 390 7.18 -7.60 2.24
CA ILE A 390 6.83 -7.43 3.66
C ILE A 390 5.36 -7.01 3.78
N ASP A 391 4.93 -6.02 3.00
CA ASP A 391 3.55 -5.54 2.99
C ASP A 391 2.55 -6.63 2.59
N LEU A 392 2.90 -7.51 1.63
CA LEU A 392 2.06 -8.64 1.27
C LEU A 392 1.87 -9.61 2.44
N VAL A 393 2.95 -9.89 3.17
CA VAL A 393 2.87 -10.77 4.35
C VAL A 393 2.06 -10.11 5.45
N ASP A 394 2.25 -8.82 5.69
CA ASP A 394 1.52 -8.06 6.70
C ASP A 394 0.01 -8.00 6.38
N GLU A 395 -0.36 -7.67 5.13
CA GLU A 395 -1.77 -7.66 4.71
C GLU A 395 -2.40 -9.06 4.77
N ALA A 396 -1.65 -10.12 4.40
CA ALA A 396 -2.13 -11.48 4.50
C ALA A 396 -2.40 -11.89 5.94
N CYS A 397 -1.50 -11.55 6.86
CA CYS A 397 -1.70 -11.79 8.28
C CYS A 397 -2.90 -10.99 8.83
N ALA A 398 -3.02 -9.71 8.45
CA ALA A 398 -4.14 -8.87 8.85
C ALA A 398 -5.48 -9.39 8.32
N MET A 399 -5.51 -9.89 7.07
CA MET A 399 -6.70 -10.49 6.46
C MET A 399 -7.15 -11.72 7.24
N ILE A 400 -6.24 -12.67 7.50
CA ILE A 400 -6.55 -13.88 8.28
C ILE A 400 -6.99 -13.51 9.70
N LYS A 401 -6.29 -12.57 10.37
CA LYS A 401 -6.70 -12.10 11.70
C LYS A 401 -8.11 -11.52 11.69
N THR A 402 -8.44 -10.73 10.67
CA THR A 402 -9.78 -10.16 10.53
C THR A 402 -10.82 -11.25 10.29
N GLU A 403 -10.51 -12.28 9.51
CA GLU A 403 -11.37 -13.45 9.30
C GLU A 403 -11.55 -14.26 10.60
N LEU A 404 -10.50 -14.39 11.44
CA LEU A 404 -10.57 -15.04 12.75
C LEU A 404 -11.41 -14.23 13.76
N ASP A 405 -11.28 -12.92 13.76
CA ASP A 405 -11.97 -12.01 14.69
C ASP A 405 -13.41 -11.72 14.26
N SER A 406 -13.74 -11.85 12.98
CA SER A 406 -15.06 -11.61 12.40
C SER A 406 -15.80 -12.91 12.13
N MET A 407 -17.12 -12.84 12.03
CA MET A 407 -17.93 -13.99 11.65
C MET A 407 -17.57 -14.43 10.22
N PRO A 408 -17.31 -15.73 9.97
CA PRO A 408 -17.05 -16.25 8.62
C PRO A 408 -18.13 -15.87 7.61
N THR A 409 -17.72 -15.65 6.35
CA THR A 409 -18.63 -15.18 5.29
C THR A 409 -19.84 -16.08 5.14
N GLU A 410 -19.68 -17.40 5.24
CA GLU A 410 -20.77 -18.38 5.17
C GLU A 410 -21.80 -18.21 6.30
N LEU A 411 -21.32 -17.96 7.52
CA LEU A 411 -22.19 -17.68 8.66
C LEU A 411 -22.90 -16.32 8.56
N ASP A 412 -22.20 -15.31 8.06
CA ASP A 412 -22.78 -13.97 7.84
C ASP A 412 -23.85 -14.01 6.74
N GLU A 413 -23.65 -14.76 5.66
CA GLU A 413 -24.65 -14.97 4.60
C GLU A 413 -25.89 -15.67 5.14
N ILE A 414 -25.73 -16.74 5.92
CA ILE A 414 -26.87 -17.40 6.57
C ILE A 414 -27.61 -16.44 7.50
N SER A 415 -26.89 -15.66 8.29
CA SER A 415 -27.45 -14.66 9.20
C SER A 415 -28.25 -13.58 8.46
N ARG A 416 -27.69 -13.06 7.34
CA ARG A 416 -28.40 -12.07 6.49
C ARG A 416 -29.63 -12.67 5.83
N LYS A 417 -29.54 -13.91 5.36
CA LYS A 417 -30.69 -14.61 4.77
C LYS A 417 -31.80 -14.84 5.79
N ILE A 418 -31.45 -15.22 7.02
CA ILE A 418 -32.40 -15.32 8.11
C ILE A 418 -33.10 -13.97 8.37
N MET A 419 -32.31 -12.90 8.46
CA MET A 419 -32.85 -11.55 8.69
C MET A 419 -33.77 -11.10 7.53
N GLN A 420 -33.41 -11.38 6.29
CA GLN A 420 -34.24 -11.07 5.13
C GLN A 420 -35.57 -11.82 5.17
N LEU A 421 -35.54 -13.13 5.45
CA LEU A 421 -36.76 -13.96 5.57
C LEU A 421 -37.62 -13.55 6.78
N GLU A 422 -37.02 -13.12 7.89
CA GLU A 422 -37.76 -12.59 9.06
C GLU A 422 -38.49 -11.30 8.71
N ILE A 423 -37.91 -10.42 7.91
CA ILE A 423 -38.57 -9.21 7.41
C ILE A 423 -39.77 -9.59 6.50
N GLU A 424 -39.56 -10.57 5.59
CA GLU A 424 -40.64 -11.07 4.72
C GLU A 424 -41.75 -11.75 5.54
N GLU A 425 -41.37 -12.57 6.52
CA GLU A 425 -42.35 -13.19 7.49
C GLU A 425 -43.18 -12.13 8.21
N ALA A 426 -42.53 -11.07 8.71
CA ALA A 426 -43.22 -9.98 9.41
C ALA A 426 -44.17 -9.18 8.49
N ALA A 427 -43.86 -9.09 7.19
CA ALA A 427 -44.73 -8.46 6.21
C ALA A 427 -45.93 -9.36 5.89
N LEU A 428 -45.69 -10.65 5.59
CA LEU A 428 -46.75 -11.62 5.24
C LEU A 428 -47.73 -11.91 6.41
N LYS A 429 -47.31 -11.83 7.66
CA LYS A 429 -48.20 -11.94 8.83
C LYS A 429 -49.29 -10.88 8.88
N LYS A 430 -49.21 -9.82 8.09
CA LYS A 430 -50.23 -8.74 8.02
C LYS A 430 -51.20 -8.91 6.86
N GLU A 431 -51.00 -9.94 6.02
CA GLU A 431 -51.83 -10.25 4.88
C GLU A 431 -52.67 -11.52 5.15
N ASP A 432 -53.94 -11.49 4.71
CA ASP A 432 -54.91 -12.56 5.02
C ASP A 432 -55.26 -13.42 3.77
N ASP A 433 -54.58 -13.22 2.64
CA ASP A 433 -54.84 -14.01 1.43
C ASP A 433 -54.19 -15.40 1.47
N LYS A 434 -54.74 -16.35 0.70
CA LYS A 434 -54.36 -17.76 0.75
C LYS A 434 -52.91 -18.00 0.27
N LEU A 435 -52.44 -17.25 -0.73
CA LEU A 435 -51.08 -17.35 -1.25
C LEU A 435 -50.05 -16.86 -0.23
N SER A 436 -50.34 -15.74 0.45
CA SER A 436 -49.50 -15.21 1.52
C SER A 436 -49.38 -16.18 2.71
N GLN A 437 -50.48 -16.91 3.04
CA GLN A 437 -50.48 -17.94 4.09
C GLN A 437 -49.62 -19.18 3.70
N GLU A 438 -49.70 -19.66 2.46
CA GLU A 438 -48.85 -20.76 1.98
C GLU A 438 -47.36 -20.34 1.96
N ARG A 439 -47.05 -19.13 1.49
CA ARG A 439 -45.71 -18.57 1.51
C ARG A 439 -45.18 -18.42 2.93
N LEU A 440 -46.02 -17.95 3.86
CA LEU A 440 -45.65 -17.78 5.28
C LEU A 440 -45.25 -19.12 5.93
N GLN A 441 -45.97 -20.22 5.63
CA GLN A 441 -45.64 -21.56 6.13
C GLN A 441 -44.27 -22.01 5.60
N ASN A 442 -44.01 -21.82 4.30
CA ASN A 442 -42.72 -22.17 3.67
C ASN A 442 -41.55 -21.40 4.28
N ILE A 443 -41.72 -20.08 4.42
CA ILE A 443 -40.70 -19.22 5.02
C ILE A 443 -40.44 -19.59 6.48
N THR A 444 -41.49 -19.87 7.26
CA THR A 444 -41.30 -20.25 8.66
C THR A 444 -40.52 -21.57 8.80
N HIS A 445 -40.75 -22.52 7.88
CA HIS A 445 -39.98 -23.76 7.87
C HIS A 445 -38.52 -23.53 7.42
N GLU A 446 -38.30 -22.67 6.41
CA GLU A 446 -36.96 -22.31 5.91
C GLU A 446 -36.16 -21.55 7.00
N ILE A 447 -36.77 -20.60 7.71
CA ILE A 447 -36.13 -19.89 8.83
C ILE A 447 -35.75 -20.88 9.94
N ALA A 448 -36.60 -21.83 10.28
CA ALA A 448 -36.34 -22.82 11.33
C ALA A 448 -35.11 -23.68 10.98
N LYS A 449 -35.01 -24.14 9.71
CA LYS A 449 -33.90 -24.92 9.21
C LYS A 449 -32.60 -24.08 9.22
N LEU A 450 -32.63 -22.86 8.67
CA LEU A 450 -31.46 -21.98 8.62
C LEU A 450 -30.98 -21.60 10.02
N ARG A 451 -31.87 -21.40 10.97
CA ARG A 451 -31.49 -21.12 12.38
C ARG A 451 -30.83 -22.33 13.05
N GLU A 452 -31.23 -23.54 12.73
CA GLU A 452 -30.60 -24.76 13.25
C GLU A 452 -29.18 -24.91 12.65
N ASP A 453 -29.04 -24.75 11.34
CA ASP A 453 -27.75 -24.77 10.64
C ASP A 453 -26.82 -23.67 11.18
N PHE A 454 -27.33 -22.45 11.35
CA PHE A 454 -26.57 -21.33 11.93
C PHE A 454 -26.08 -21.64 13.34
N LYS A 455 -26.95 -22.21 14.20
CA LYS A 455 -26.59 -22.53 15.57
C LYS A 455 -25.48 -23.59 15.66
N VAL A 456 -25.55 -24.62 14.81
CA VAL A 456 -24.54 -25.70 14.75
C VAL A 456 -23.19 -25.14 14.28
N GLN A 457 -23.22 -24.38 13.20
CA GLN A 457 -21.98 -23.80 12.64
C GLN A 457 -21.39 -22.72 13.55
N LYS A 458 -22.24 -21.90 14.20
CA LYS A 458 -21.79 -20.90 15.16
C LYS A 458 -21.13 -21.53 16.39
N ALA A 459 -21.68 -22.59 16.93
CA ALA A 459 -21.08 -23.31 18.05
C ALA A 459 -19.69 -23.88 17.67
N LYS A 460 -19.57 -24.46 16.49
CA LYS A 460 -18.29 -24.93 15.95
C LYS A 460 -17.27 -23.79 15.81
N TRP A 461 -17.68 -22.65 15.24
CA TRP A 461 -16.83 -21.48 15.11
C TRP A 461 -16.40 -20.90 16.47
N ASP A 462 -17.29 -20.81 17.46
CA ASP A 462 -16.99 -20.32 18.81
C ASP A 462 -15.95 -21.26 19.51
N ASP A 463 -16.02 -22.57 19.31
CA ASP A 463 -15.06 -23.55 19.85
C ASP A 463 -13.67 -23.40 19.15
N GLU A 464 -13.66 -23.33 17.81
CA GLU A 464 -12.42 -23.10 17.05
C GLU A 464 -11.74 -21.78 17.45
N LYS A 465 -12.52 -20.71 17.65
CA LYS A 465 -12.02 -19.41 18.09
C LYS A 465 -11.33 -19.48 19.47
N GLN A 466 -11.90 -20.21 20.43
CA GLN A 466 -11.28 -20.40 21.75
C GLN A 466 -9.95 -21.12 21.67
N ASP A 467 -9.81 -22.08 20.76
CA ASP A 467 -8.56 -22.81 20.58
C ASP A 467 -7.48 -21.92 19.95
N VAL A 468 -7.84 -21.05 19.00
CA VAL A 468 -6.95 -20.02 18.43
C VAL A 468 -6.48 -19.03 19.50
N GLU A 469 -7.36 -18.54 20.36
CA GLU A 469 -7.01 -17.61 21.46
C GLU A 469 -6.02 -18.27 22.45
N LYS A 470 -6.14 -19.57 22.73
CA LYS A 470 -5.18 -20.31 23.56
C LYS A 470 -3.81 -20.39 22.88
N LEU A 471 -3.76 -20.72 21.59
CA LEU A 471 -2.51 -20.80 20.84
C LEU A 471 -1.80 -19.44 20.79
N GLN A 472 -2.54 -18.34 20.59
CA GLN A 472 -2.00 -17.00 20.63
C GLN A 472 -1.39 -16.66 21.99
N SER A 473 -2.11 -16.93 23.07
CA SER A 473 -1.61 -16.71 24.44
C SER A 473 -0.32 -17.48 24.74
N LEU A 474 -0.18 -18.72 24.25
CA LEU A 474 1.04 -19.51 24.42
C LEU A 474 2.21 -18.91 23.62
N ARG A 475 1.97 -18.40 22.40
CA ARG A 475 3.00 -17.75 21.58
C ARG A 475 3.50 -16.46 22.23
N GLU A 476 2.61 -15.62 22.76
CA GLU A 476 2.95 -14.41 23.51
C GLU A 476 3.81 -14.73 24.74
N GLN A 477 3.46 -15.78 25.49
CA GLN A 477 4.25 -16.23 26.65
C GLN A 477 5.65 -16.71 26.24
N ILE A 478 5.79 -17.39 25.11
CA ILE A 478 7.08 -17.84 24.58
C ILE A 478 7.95 -16.64 24.20
N GLU A 479 7.37 -15.63 23.55
CA GLU A 479 8.11 -14.41 23.17
C GLU A 479 8.58 -13.64 24.40
N ASP A 480 7.72 -13.44 25.39
CA ASP A 480 8.08 -12.78 26.64
C ASP A 480 9.17 -13.55 27.38
N MET A 481 9.14 -14.89 27.34
CA MET A 481 10.17 -15.72 27.91
C MET A 481 11.51 -15.54 27.18
N ASN A 482 11.51 -15.48 25.85
CA ASN A 482 12.70 -15.22 25.06
C ASN A 482 13.31 -13.85 25.39
N LYS A 483 12.48 -12.79 25.50
CA LYS A 483 12.91 -11.46 25.93
C LYS A 483 13.56 -11.48 27.32
N GLN A 484 12.98 -12.22 28.27
CA GLN A 484 13.54 -12.36 29.62
C GLN A 484 14.88 -13.12 29.63
N ILE A 485 15.03 -14.16 28.81
CA ILE A 485 16.27 -14.89 28.65
C ILE A 485 17.39 -13.99 28.14
N GLU A 486 17.11 -13.20 27.08
CA GLU A 486 18.10 -12.28 26.53
C GLU A 486 18.48 -11.16 27.52
N LEU A 487 17.51 -10.62 28.27
CA LEU A 487 17.77 -9.64 29.31
C LEU A 487 18.65 -10.24 30.45
N ALA A 488 18.36 -11.47 30.87
CA ALA A 488 19.16 -12.14 31.88
C ALA A 488 20.58 -12.41 31.37
N GLN A 489 20.77 -12.84 30.14
CA GLN A 489 22.09 -13.04 29.53
C GLN A 489 22.89 -11.72 29.46
N ARG A 490 22.25 -10.60 29.06
CA ARG A 490 22.92 -9.30 29.05
C ARG A 490 23.33 -8.79 30.40
N ASN A 491 22.56 -9.09 31.44
CA ASN A 491 22.85 -8.69 32.82
C ASN A 491 23.83 -9.70 33.49
N TYR A 492 24.40 -10.67 32.73
CA TYR A 492 25.26 -11.72 33.21
C TYR A 492 24.64 -12.60 34.32
N ASP A 493 23.29 -12.61 34.42
CA ASP A 493 22.56 -13.53 35.30
C ASP A 493 22.36 -14.89 34.59
N LEU A 494 23.46 -15.62 34.46
CA LEU A 494 23.48 -16.88 33.72
C LEU A 494 22.63 -17.96 34.40
N ASN A 495 22.41 -17.88 35.72
CA ASN A 495 21.57 -18.84 36.43
C ASN A 495 20.11 -18.66 36.05
N LYS A 496 19.62 -17.43 36.05
CA LYS A 496 18.25 -17.11 35.62
C LYS A 496 18.04 -17.40 34.16
N ALA A 497 19.01 -17.05 33.29
CA ALA A 497 18.94 -17.38 31.87
C ALA A 497 18.85 -18.89 31.63
N ALA A 498 19.65 -19.71 32.34
CA ALA A 498 19.61 -21.16 32.24
C ALA A 498 18.30 -21.77 32.77
N GLU A 499 17.75 -21.27 33.88
CA GLU A 499 16.45 -21.71 34.43
C GLU A 499 15.32 -21.46 33.40
N LEU A 500 15.29 -20.28 32.80
CA LEU A 500 14.26 -19.91 31.81
C LEU A 500 14.44 -20.71 30.51
N GLN A 501 15.67 -20.82 30.00
CA GLN A 501 15.98 -21.42 28.71
C GLN A 501 15.83 -22.96 28.71
N TYR A 502 16.22 -23.61 29.77
CA TYR A 502 16.22 -25.09 29.87
C TYR A 502 15.07 -25.64 30.72
N GLY A 503 14.45 -24.80 31.56
CA GLY A 503 13.32 -25.19 32.42
C GLY A 503 11.96 -24.80 31.83
N LYS A 504 11.67 -23.49 31.72
CA LYS A 504 10.33 -23.01 31.39
C LYS A 504 10.04 -22.97 29.89
N LEU A 505 10.98 -22.50 29.08
CA LEU A 505 10.78 -22.36 27.62
C LEU A 505 10.47 -23.70 26.93
N PRO A 506 11.14 -24.83 27.22
CA PRO A 506 10.80 -26.11 26.62
C PRO A 506 9.42 -26.64 27.00
N GLN A 507 8.92 -26.28 28.20
CA GLN A 507 7.57 -26.68 28.65
C GLN A 507 6.51 -25.93 27.86
N LEU A 508 6.67 -24.59 27.66
CA LEU A 508 5.76 -23.79 26.86
C LEU A 508 5.76 -24.21 25.39
N LYS A 509 6.95 -24.53 24.83
CA LYS A 509 7.04 -25.04 23.45
C LYS A 509 6.34 -26.38 23.29
N LYS A 510 6.48 -27.26 24.26
CA LYS A 510 5.79 -28.56 24.24
C LYS A 510 4.28 -28.40 24.36
N GLN A 511 3.79 -27.48 25.21
CA GLN A 511 2.38 -27.18 25.31
C GLN A 511 1.84 -26.61 24.00
N LEU A 512 2.59 -25.73 23.33
CA LEU A 512 2.24 -25.19 22.03
C LEU A 512 2.15 -26.30 20.97
N GLU A 513 3.13 -27.20 20.91
CA GLU A 513 3.13 -28.36 19.98
C GLU A 513 1.95 -29.30 20.22
N GLU A 514 1.60 -29.55 21.49
CA GLU A 514 0.46 -30.41 21.86
C GLU A 514 -0.87 -29.78 21.46
N GLU A 515 -1.06 -28.46 21.68
CA GLU A 515 -2.27 -27.75 21.27
C GLU A 515 -2.34 -27.60 19.73
N GLU A 516 -1.22 -27.27 19.06
CA GLU A 516 -1.16 -27.25 17.58
C GLU A 516 -1.51 -28.62 16.97
N ALA A 517 -1.03 -29.73 17.56
CA ALA A 517 -1.34 -31.08 17.08
C ALA A 517 -2.83 -31.45 17.30
N ARG A 518 -3.45 -30.92 18.37
CA ARG A 518 -4.88 -31.12 18.63
C ARG A 518 -5.74 -30.42 17.60
N VAL A 519 -5.44 -29.16 17.32
CA VAL A 519 -6.17 -28.34 16.35
C VAL A 519 -6.00 -28.86 14.92
N HIS A 520 -4.81 -29.40 14.56
CA HIS A 520 -4.53 -29.93 13.23
C HIS A 520 -5.16 -31.29 12.92
N GLY A 521 -5.73 -31.97 13.89
CA GLY A 521 -6.40 -33.27 13.70
C GLY A 521 -7.79 -33.18 13.06
N GLU A 522 -8.35 -32.00 12.91
CA GLU A 522 -9.68 -31.78 12.33
C GLU A 522 -9.58 -31.35 10.86
N GLU A 523 -9.77 -32.28 9.93
CA GLU A 523 -9.76 -32.04 8.47
C GLU A 523 -10.80 -31.04 7.95
N ASN A 524 -11.75 -30.59 8.79
CA ASN A 524 -12.88 -29.71 8.44
C ASN A 524 -12.90 -28.44 9.32
N SER A 525 -11.77 -27.77 9.55
CA SER A 525 -11.78 -26.48 10.23
C SER A 525 -12.40 -25.39 9.35
N ILE A 526 -13.31 -24.59 9.92
CA ILE A 526 -13.92 -23.43 9.27
C ILE A 526 -12.94 -22.25 9.27
N LEU A 527 -12.07 -22.17 10.28
CA LEU A 527 -11.11 -21.08 10.44
C LEU A 527 -9.75 -21.43 9.80
N ARG A 528 -9.25 -20.54 8.98
CA ARG A 528 -7.90 -20.60 8.44
C ARG A 528 -6.94 -19.90 9.39
N GLU A 529 -6.10 -20.66 10.08
CA GLU A 529 -5.13 -20.12 11.05
C GLU A 529 -3.77 -19.78 10.43
N ARG A 530 -3.58 -20.10 9.16
CA ARG A 530 -2.27 -20.04 8.51
C ARG A 530 -2.32 -19.19 7.25
N VAL A 531 -1.34 -18.32 7.13
CA VAL A 531 -1.04 -17.64 5.87
C VAL A 531 -0.28 -18.63 4.98
N THR A 532 -0.85 -18.94 3.83
CA THR A 532 -0.25 -19.78 2.79
C THR A 532 0.06 -18.97 1.54
N ASP A 533 0.63 -19.62 0.55
CA ASP A 533 0.87 -19.04 -0.77
C ASP A 533 -0.44 -18.62 -1.49
N GLU A 534 -1.58 -19.20 -1.12
CA GLU A 534 -2.90 -18.85 -1.68
C GLU A 534 -3.37 -17.47 -1.21
N GLU A 535 -3.24 -17.15 0.08
CA GLU A 535 -3.58 -15.83 0.61
C GLU A 535 -2.69 -14.75 -0.01
N ILE A 536 -1.40 -15.01 -0.13
CA ILE A 536 -0.48 -14.09 -0.81
C ILE A 536 -0.89 -13.88 -2.27
N ALA A 537 -1.20 -14.95 -3.00
CA ALA A 537 -1.64 -14.86 -4.39
C ALA A 537 -2.95 -14.08 -4.52
N ARG A 538 -3.90 -14.25 -3.57
CA ARG A 538 -5.15 -13.50 -3.52
C ARG A 538 -4.93 -12.01 -3.36
N ILE A 539 -3.99 -11.59 -2.48
CA ILE A 539 -3.68 -10.19 -2.27
C ILE A 539 -2.98 -9.60 -3.49
N VAL A 540 -2.01 -10.30 -4.07
CA VAL A 540 -1.37 -9.88 -5.31
C VAL A 540 -2.40 -9.69 -6.41
N SER A 541 -3.37 -10.62 -6.54
CA SER A 541 -4.49 -10.51 -7.49
C SER A 541 -5.33 -9.26 -7.24
N LYS A 542 -5.63 -8.96 -5.97
CA LYS A 542 -6.39 -7.76 -5.57
C LYS A 542 -5.65 -6.46 -5.90
N TRP A 543 -4.33 -6.42 -5.65
CA TRP A 543 -3.52 -5.21 -5.89
C TRP A 543 -3.26 -4.96 -7.37
N THR A 544 -3.01 -6.03 -8.12
CA THR A 544 -2.59 -5.95 -9.53
C THR A 544 -3.76 -6.11 -10.51
N GLY A 545 -4.91 -6.61 -10.04
CA GLY A 545 -6.02 -7.00 -10.90
C GLY A 545 -5.76 -8.25 -11.73
N ILE A 546 -4.72 -9.04 -11.39
CA ILE A 546 -4.33 -10.24 -12.10
C ILE A 546 -4.80 -11.45 -11.33
N PRO A 547 -5.42 -12.43 -11.95
CA PRO A 547 -5.69 -13.72 -11.33
C PRO A 547 -4.37 -14.48 -11.12
N VAL A 548 -3.72 -14.21 -9.98
CA VAL A 548 -2.46 -14.88 -9.57
C VAL A 548 -2.76 -16.19 -8.81
N ALA A 549 -4.04 -16.51 -8.61
CA ALA A 549 -4.42 -17.80 -8.07
C ALA A 549 -3.65 -18.91 -8.78
N LYS A 550 -3.09 -19.83 -8.03
CA LYS A 550 -2.29 -20.96 -8.57
C LYS A 550 -2.87 -21.35 -9.92
N LEU A 551 -1.98 -21.57 -10.89
CA LEU A 551 -2.27 -22.45 -12.00
C LEU A 551 -2.71 -23.79 -11.38
N THR A 552 -3.97 -23.81 -10.94
CA THR A 552 -4.64 -25.01 -10.48
C THR A 552 -4.57 -25.97 -11.65
N GLU A 553 -4.66 -27.25 -11.39
CA GLU A 553 -4.74 -28.27 -12.44
C GLU A 553 -5.77 -27.88 -13.51
N SER A 554 -6.84 -27.15 -13.11
CA SER A 554 -7.86 -26.58 -13.98
C SER A 554 -7.34 -25.44 -14.89
N GLU A 555 -6.42 -24.58 -14.44
CA GLU A 555 -5.85 -23.48 -15.27
C GLU A 555 -4.77 -23.97 -16.23
N ARG A 556 -3.97 -24.95 -15.82
CA ARG A 556 -3.09 -25.67 -16.76
C ARG A 556 -3.90 -26.33 -17.88
N ASN A 557 -5.02 -26.96 -17.52
CA ASN A 557 -5.94 -27.56 -18.51
C ASN A 557 -6.59 -26.49 -19.38
N LYS A 558 -6.97 -25.31 -18.83
CA LYS A 558 -7.50 -24.19 -19.63
C LYS A 558 -6.47 -23.67 -20.64
N ILE A 559 -5.19 -23.57 -20.26
CA ILE A 559 -4.13 -23.14 -21.19
C ILE A 559 -3.85 -24.20 -22.25
N LEU A 560 -3.87 -25.48 -21.89
CA LEU A 560 -3.70 -26.59 -22.82
C LEU A 560 -4.86 -26.74 -23.83
N HIS A 561 -6.06 -26.31 -23.45
CA HIS A 561 -7.26 -26.29 -24.28
C HIS A 561 -7.71 -24.87 -24.64
N LEU A 562 -6.76 -23.90 -24.66
CA LEU A 562 -7.03 -22.49 -24.95
C LEU A 562 -7.61 -22.32 -26.37
N ASP A 563 -7.23 -23.16 -27.31
CA ASP A 563 -7.77 -23.20 -28.68
C ASP A 563 -9.26 -23.49 -28.68
N ASP A 564 -9.73 -24.52 -27.95
CA ASP A 564 -11.15 -24.85 -27.80
C ASP A 564 -11.93 -23.66 -27.19
N GLU A 565 -11.39 -23.02 -26.18
CA GLU A 565 -12.03 -21.86 -25.53
C GLU A 565 -12.10 -20.63 -26.46
N LEU A 566 -11.05 -20.39 -27.23
CA LEU A 566 -11.04 -19.31 -28.21
C LEU A 566 -12.04 -19.58 -29.36
N HIS A 567 -12.19 -20.83 -29.79
CA HIS A 567 -13.14 -21.21 -30.83
C HIS A 567 -14.62 -21.06 -30.42
N LYS A 568 -14.93 -21.01 -29.12
CA LYS A 568 -16.28 -20.63 -28.65
C LYS A 568 -16.69 -19.21 -29.04
N ARG A 569 -15.74 -18.33 -29.27
CA ARG A 569 -15.98 -16.93 -29.66
C ARG A 569 -15.54 -16.59 -31.07
N VAL A 570 -14.51 -17.28 -31.59
CA VAL A 570 -13.89 -16.98 -32.88
C VAL A 570 -14.10 -18.17 -33.80
N ILE A 571 -14.89 -18.00 -34.85
CA ILE A 571 -15.28 -19.03 -35.78
C ILE A 571 -14.48 -18.89 -37.07
N GLY A 572 -13.97 -20.02 -37.59
CA GLY A 572 -13.40 -20.14 -38.92
C GLY A 572 -11.98 -19.61 -39.09
N GLN A 573 -11.22 -19.43 -37.99
CA GLN A 573 -9.85 -18.92 -38.01
C GLN A 573 -8.86 -19.90 -37.34
N GLU A 574 -8.94 -21.22 -37.72
CA GLU A 574 -8.25 -22.30 -37.04
C GLU A 574 -6.73 -22.07 -37.00
N GLU A 575 -6.10 -21.70 -38.14
CA GLU A 575 -4.65 -21.42 -38.22
C GLU A 575 -4.25 -20.28 -37.29
N GLY A 576 -5.08 -19.22 -37.26
CA GLY A 576 -4.81 -18.04 -36.41
C GLY A 576 -4.88 -18.36 -34.93
N VAL A 577 -5.93 -19.10 -34.53
CA VAL A 577 -6.13 -19.52 -33.13
C VAL A 577 -5.01 -20.44 -32.69
N SER A 578 -4.67 -21.47 -33.50
CA SER A 578 -3.60 -22.44 -33.20
C SER A 578 -2.25 -21.76 -33.00
N LYS A 579 -1.83 -20.86 -33.92
CA LYS A 579 -0.55 -20.14 -33.79
C LYS A 579 -0.46 -19.26 -32.55
N VAL A 580 -1.55 -18.55 -32.22
CA VAL A 580 -1.61 -17.76 -31.01
C VAL A 580 -1.51 -18.61 -29.77
N THR A 581 -2.25 -19.70 -29.71
CA THR A 581 -2.25 -20.65 -28.58
C THR A 581 -0.87 -21.27 -28.38
N GLU A 582 -0.20 -21.74 -29.45
CA GLU A 582 1.14 -22.28 -29.37
C GLU A 582 2.17 -21.28 -28.82
N ALA A 583 2.12 -20.02 -29.26
CA ALA A 583 3.01 -18.98 -28.75
C ALA A 583 2.78 -18.71 -27.26
N ILE A 584 1.52 -18.65 -26.82
CA ILE A 584 1.15 -18.46 -25.41
C ILE A 584 1.59 -19.66 -24.57
N ILE A 585 1.40 -20.88 -25.05
CA ILE A 585 1.87 -22.11 -24.36
C ILE A 585 3.39 -22.06 -24.18
N ARG A 586 4.16 -21.69 -25.20
CA ARG A 586 5.63 -21.54 -25.12
C ARG A 586 6.03 -20.53 -24.05
N SER A 587 5.37 -19.39 -23.99
CA SER A 587 5.63 -18.34 -23.00
C SER A 587 5.28 -18.80 -21.58
N LYS A 588 4.10 -19.38 -21.38
CA LYS A 588 3.64 -19.86 -20.07
C LYS A 588 4.42 -21.08 -19.56
N ALA A 589 5.01 -21.84 -20.44
CA ALA A 589 5.93 -22.94 -20.10
C ALA A 589 7.32 -22.45 -19.65
N GLY A 590 7.60 -21.13 -19.75
CA GLY A 590 8.89 -20.56 -19.35
C GLY A 590 10.05 -20.89 -20.30
N ILE A 591 9.75 -21.26 -21.56
CA ILE A 591 10.75 -21.64 -22.57
C ILE A 591 11.14 -20.42 -23.43
N GLN A 592 10.31 -19.36 -23.41
CA GLN A 592 10.57 -18.11 -24.13
C GLN A 592 11.52 -17.21 -23.33
N ASP A 593 12.20 -16.26 -24.01
CA ASP A 593 13.03 -15.24 -23.36
C ASP A 593 12.21 -14.40 -22.39
N GLU A 594 12.61 -14.39 -21.11
CA GLU A 594 11.93 -13.68 -20.02
C GLU A 594 11.92 -12.16 -20.21
N ASN A 595 12.76 -11.62 -21.10
CA ASN A 595 12.80 -10.19 -21.39
C ASN A 595 11.85 -9.75 -22.50
N ARG A 596 11.02 -10.62 -23.05
CA ARG A 596 10.09 -10.29 -24.12
C ARG A 596 8.63 -10.34 -23.62
N PRO A 597 7.70 -9.65 -24.31
CA PRO A 597 6.26 -9.80 -24.07
C PRO A 597 5.79 -11.26 -24.17
N ILE A 598 4.68 -11.60 -23.53
CA ILE A 598 4.08 -12.96 -23.58
C ILE A 598 3.86 -13.43 -25.02
N GLY A 599 3.47 -12.51 -25.91
CA GLY A 599 3.33 -12.78 -27.33
C GLY A 599 3.23 -11.49 -28.13
N SER A 600 3.69 -11.54 -29.36
CA SER A 600 3.68 -10.42 -30.30
C SER A 600 3.19 -10.89 -31.66
N PHE A 601 2.01 -10.38 -32.06
CA PHE A 601 1.28 -10.89 -33.23
C PHE A 601 0.96 -9.77 -34.22
N LEU A 602 1.09 -10.06 -35.51
CA LEU A 602 0.56 -9.21 -36.58
C LEU A 602 -0.59 -9.91 -37.28
N PHE A 603 -1.80 -9.35 -37.17
CA PHE A 603 -3.01 -9.88 -37.78
C PHE A 603 -3.29 -9.21 -39.11
N LEU A 604 -3.21 -9.95 -40.20
CA LEU A 604 -3.47 -9.51 -41.56
C LEU A 604 -4.84 -9.99 -42.04
N GLY A 605 -5.53 -9.20 -42.81
CA GLY A 605 -6.78 -9.62 -43.46
C GLY A 605 -7.82 -8.53 -43.56
N PRO A 606 -8.93 -8.77 -44.29
CA PRO A 606 -10.01 -7.84 -44.50
C PRO A 606 -10.71 -7.44 -43.18
N THR A 607 -11.55 -6.43 -43.24
CA THR A 607 -12.34 -6.02 -42.10
C THR A 607 -13.44 -7.02 -41.76
N GLY A 608 -13.78 -7.19 -40.49
CA GLY A 608 -14.93 -8.01 -40.06
C GLY A 608 -14.70 -9.54 -40.06
N VAL A 609 -13.46 -10.00 -40.12
CA VAL A 609 -13.10 -11.46 -40.13
C VAL A 609 -12.77 -12.02 -38.75
N GLY A 610 -12.84 -11.20 -37.67
CA GLY A 610 -12.64 -11.67 -36.29
C GLY A 610 -11.37 -11.23 -35.62
N LYS A 611 -10.49 -10.38 -36.22
CA LYS A 611 -9.23 -9.91 -35.63
C LYS A 611 -9.40 -9.33 -34.21
N THR A 612 -10.33 -8.39 -34.06
CA THR A 612 -10.61 -7.77 -32.75
C THR A 612 -11.31 -8.71 -31.78
N GLU A 613 -12.12 -9.65 -32.29
CA GLU A 613 -12.81 -10.63 -31.43
C GLU A 613 -11.81 -11.64 -30.85
N LEU A 614 -10.79 -12.06 -31.61
CA LEU A 614 -9.71 -12.91 -31.09
C LEU A 614 -8.91 -12.19 -30.00
N ALA A 615 -8.62 -10.90 -30.19
CA ALA A 615 -7.94 -10.11 -29.15
C ALA A 615 -8.76 -10.01 -27.86
N LYS A 616 -10.08 -9.82 -27.96
CA LYS A 616 -11.00 -9.81 -26.83
C LYS A 616 -11.12 -11.17 -26.15
N ALA A 617 -11.22 -12.23 -26.95
CA ALA A 617 -11.25 -13.58 -26.41
C ALA A 617 -9.97 -13.95 -25.66
N LEU A 618 -8.81 -13.48 -26.13
CA LEU A 618 -7.54 -13.63 -25.44
C LEU A 618 -7.51 -12.86 -24.12
N ALA A 619 -7.97 -11.61 -24.11
CA ALA A 619 -8.05 -10.82 -22.88
C ALA A 619 -8.95 -11.50 -21.84
N GLU A 620 -10.11 -12.00 -22.24
CA GLU A 620 -11.04 -12.71 -21.38
C GLU A 620 -10.45 -14.03 -20.83
N ASN A 621 -9.82 -14.83 -21.66
CA ASN A 621 -9.31 -16.14 -21.24
C ASN A 621 -8.00 -16.08 -20.43
N LEU A 622 -7.16 -15.09 -20.69
CA LEU A 622 -5.85 -14.98 -20.05
C LEU A 622 -5.81 -13.98 -18.90
N PHE A 623 -6.72 -13.00 -18.90
CA PHE A 623 -6.78 -11.90 -17.92
C PHE A 623 -8.18 -11.72 -17.32
N ASP A 624 -9.07 -12.73 -17.47
CA ASP A 624 -10.42 -12.86 -16.90
C ASP A 624 -11.39 -11.70 -17.20
N ASP A 625 -11.01 -10.72 -18.04
CA ASP A 625 -11.87 -9.61 -18.43
C ASP A 625 -11.55 -9.15 -19.87
N GLU A 626 -12.56 -9.10 -20.74
CA GLU A 626 -12.38 -8.56 -22.09
C GLU A 626 -11.99 -7.07 -22.12
N ASN A 627 -12.20 -6.34 -21.00
CA ASN A 627 -11.79 -4.95 -20.82
C ASN A 627 -10.30 -4.79 -20.44
N ASN A 628 -9.58 -5.88 -20.18
CA ASN A 628 -8.13 -5.88 -20.03
C ASN A 628 -7.43 -5.81 -21.40
N MET A 629 -7.99 -5.02 -22.30
CA MET A 629 -7.46 -4.71 -23.62
C MET A 629 -7.28 -3.19 -23.76
N VAL A 630 -6.04 -2.77 -23.99
CA VAL A 630 -5.69 -1.39 -24.31
C VAL A 630 -5.72 -1.23 -25.84
N ARG A 631 -6.72 -0.54 -26.38
CA ARG A 631 -6.83 -0.30 -27.82
C ARG A 631 -6.28 1.06 -28.20
N ILE A 632 -5.37 1.08 -29.16
CA ILE A 632 -4.74 2.27 -29.69
C ILE A 632 -4.94 2.26 -31.22
N ASP A 633 -5.62 3.27 -31.74
CA ASP A 633 -5.85 3.46 -33.18
C ASP A 633 -4.66 4.22 -33.77
N MET A 634 -3.90 3.58 -34.66
CA MET A 634 -2.70 4.16 -35.23
C MET A 634 -3.02 5.27 -36.27
N SER A 635 -4.25 5.41 -36.68
CA SER A 635 -4.67 6.57 -37.49
C SER A 635 -4.54 7.92 -36.74
N GLU A 636 -4.54 7.90 -35.41
CA GLU A 636 -4.27 9.08 -34.58
C GLU A 636 -2.78 9.41 -34.43
N TYR A 637 -1.88 8.50 -34.87
CA TYR A 637 -0.42 8.58 -34.68
C TYR A 637 0.34 8.65 -36.00
N MET A 638 -0.26 9.30 -36.99
CA MET A 638 0.34 9.51 -38.32
C MET A 638 1.44 10.58 -38.32
N GLU A 639 1.40 11.53 -37.39
CA GLU A 639 2.34 12.65 -37.32
C GLU A 639 3.43 12.39 -36.27
N LYS A 640 4.63 12.97 -36.52
CA LYS A 640 5.78 12.82 -35.62
C LYS A 640 5.50 13.26 -34.18
N PHE A 641 4.75 14.35 -34.00
CA PHE A 641 4.40 14.84 -32.65
C PHE A 641 3.43 13.93 -31.92
N SER A 642 2.68 13.11 -32.62
CA SER A 642 1.74 12.18 -32.01
C SER A 642 2.46 11.03 -31.27
N VAL A 643 3.70 10.70 -31.65
CA VAL A 643 4.52 9.67 -30.98
C VAL A 643 4.79 10.02 -29.51
N SER A 644 5.00 11.32 -29.21
CA SER A 644 5.15 11.78 -27.82
C SER A 644 3.91 11.56 -26.95
N ARG A 645 2.74 11.40 -27.54
CA ARG A 645 1.52 11.03 -26.79
C ARG A 645 1.55 9.56 -26.32
N LEU A 646 2.32 8.67 -26.99
CA LEU A 646 2.42 7.28 -26.58
C LEU A 646 3.30 7.10 -25.32
N ILE A 647 4.45 7.79 -25.28
CA ILE A 647 5.48 7.64 -24.24
C ILE A 647 5.62 8.87 -23.33
N GLY A 648 4.87 9.93 -23.58
CA GLY A 648 4.88 11.20 -22.84
C GLY A 648 5.62 12.31 -23.57
N ALA A 649 5.23 13.57 -23.29
CA ALA A 649 5.86 14.76 -23.87
C ALA A 649 7.20 15.04 -23.18
N PRO A 650 8.23 15.56 -23.88
CA PRO A 650 9.49 15.96 -23.28
C PRO A 650 9.31 17.08 -22.23
N PRO A 651 10.25 17.24 -21.29
CA PRO A 651 10.20 18.31 -20.30
C PRO A 651 10.04 19.69 -20.94
N GLY A 652 9.07 20.46 -20.41
CA GLY A 652 8.78 21.82 -20.89
C GLY A 652 7.70 21.91 -21.99
N TYR A 653 7.14 20.80 -22.45
CA TYR A 653 6.01 20.77 -23.37
C TYR A 653 4.69 20.51 -22.62
N VAL A 654 3.60 21.00 -23.21
CA VAL A 654 2.25 20.76 -22.67
C VAL A 654 1.95 19.26 -22.66
N GLY A 655 1.43 18.73 -21.53
CA GLY A 655 1.16 17.30 -21.34
C GLY A 655 2.32 16.49 -20.74
N TYR A 656 3.42 17.12 -20.32
CA TYR A 656 4.53 16.42 -19.65
C TYR A 656 4.10 15.72 -18.35
N GLU A 657 3.24 16.36 -17.55
CA GLU A 657 2.74 15.80 -16.27
C GLU A 657 1.70 14.68 -16.47
N GLU A 658 1.03 14.63 -17.63
CA GLU A 658 0.00 13.62 -17.91
C GLU A 658 0.57 12.23 -18.24
N GLY A 659 1.88 12.13 -18.58
CA GLY A 659 2.52 10.89 -19.02
C GLY A 659 2.09 10.44 -20.43
N GLY A 660 2.60 9.31 -20.90
CA GLY A 660 2.23 8.73 -22.21
C GLY A 660 1.00 7.84 -22.14
N GLN A 661 0.13 7.90 -23.13
CA GLN A 661 -1.10 7.10 -23.18
C GLN A 661 -0.81 5.58 -23.10
N LEU A 662 0.18 5.11 -23.85
CA LEU A 662 0.58 3.70 -23.83
C LEU A 662 1.27 3.34 -22.51
N THR A 663 2.24 4.15 -22.08
CA THR A 663 3.03 3.87 -20.88
C THR A 663 2.19 3.94 -19.60
N GLU A 664 1.29 4.92 -19.47
CA GLU A 664 0.38 5.02 -18.32
C GLU A 664 -0.69 3.92 -18.33
N ALA A 665 -1.22 3.53 -19.51
CA ALA A 665 -2.18 2.44 -19.60
C ALA A 665 -1.56 1.10 -19.14
N VAL A 666 -0.34 0.81 -19.59
CA VAL A 666 0.38 -0.42 -19.20
C VAL A 666 0.83 -0.37 -17.75
N ARG A 667 1.29 0.77 -17.25
CA ARG A 667 1.64 0.93 -15.83
C ARG A 667 0.45 0.66 -14.91
N ARG A 668 -0.76 1.07 -15.32
CA ARG A 668 -2.00 0.82 -14.55
C ARG A 668 -2.54 -0.60 -14.74
N LYS A 669 -2.31 -1.20 -15.92
CA LYS A 669 -2.74 -2.54 -16.27
C LYS A 669 -1.59 -3.32 -16.92
N PRO A 670 -0.60 -3.78 -16.12
CA PRO A 670 0.59 -4.46 -16.64
C PRO A 670 0.28 -5.82 -17.28
N TYR A 671 -0.90 -6.37 -17.02
CA TYR A 671 -1.43 -7.58 -17.62
C TYR A 671 -2.60 -7.24 -18.52
N SER A 672 -2.30 -7.00 -19.77
CA SER A 672 -3.30 -6.59 -20.75
C SER A 672 -2.91 -7.02 -22.15
N VAL A 673 -3.91 -7.09 -23.02
CA VAL A 673 -3.71 -7.17 -24.46
C VAL A 673 -3.58 -5.74 -25.00
N ILE A 674 -2.46 -5.43 -25.61
CA ILE A 674 -2.25 -4.15 -26.26
C ILE A 674 -2.58 -4.32 -27.73
N TYR A 675 -3.63 -3.66 -28.18
CA TYR A 675 -4.17 -3.80 -29.51
C TYR A 675 -3.92 -2.53 -30.33
N PHE A 676 -2.97 -2.59 -31.25
CA PHE A 676 -2.68 -1.53 -32.20
C PHE A 676 -3.49 -1.73 -33.49
N ASP A 677 -4.47 -0.89 -33.71
CA ASP A 677 -5.32 -0.97 -34.89
C ASP A 677 -4.70 -0.19 -36.06
N GLU A 678 -4.74 -0.77 -37.28
CA GLU A 678 -4.25 -0.16 -38.53
C GLU A 678 -2.79 0.31 -38.45
N ILE A 679 -1.89 -0.61 -38.02
CA ILE A 679 -0.47 -0.31 -37.76
C ILE A 679 0.27 0.28 -38.98
N GLU A 680 -0.19 0.01 -40.19
CA GLU A 680 0.34 0.57 -41.44
C GLU A 680 0.19 2.09 -41.53
N LYS A 681 -0.68 2.72 -40.76
CA LYS A 681 -0.88 4.17 -40.72
C LYS A 681 0.06 4.88 -39.74
N ALA A 682 0.75 4.15 -38.89
CA ALA A 682 1.61 4.71 -37.86
C ALA A 682 2.81 5.45 -38.45
N HIS A 683 3.22 6.57 -37.81
CA HIS A 683 4.46 7.24 -38.15
C HIS A 683 5.69 6.30 -37.93
N PRO A 684 6.75 6.37 -38.78
CA PRO A 684 7.94 5.52 -38.64
C PRO A 684 8.57 5.49 -37.25
N ASP A 685 8.50 6.58 -36.49
CA ASP A 685 9.05 6.65 -35.14
C ASP A 685 8.29 5.78 -34.11
N VAL A 686 7.03 5.43 -34.38
CA VAL A 686 6.25 4.47 -33.55
C VAL A 686 6.92 3.10 -33.56
N PHE A 687 7.43 2.67 -34.73
CA PHE A 687 8.13 1.40 -34.86
C PHE A 687 9.41 1.32 -34.03
N ASN A 688 10.09 2.47 -33.80
CA ASN A 688 11.26 2.48 -32.91
C ASN A 688 10.88 2.20 -31.46
N VAL A 689 9.72 2.69 -31.00
CA VAL A 689 9.17 2.38 -29.67
C VAL A 689 8.76 0.91 -29.59
N LEU A 690 8.07 0.40 -30.62
CA LEU A 690 7.66 -1.01 -30.68
C LEU A 690 8.86 -1.95 -30.72
N LEU A 691 9.93 -1.60 -31.45
CA LEU A 691 11.15 -2.40 -31.46
C LEU A 691 11.77 -2.52 -30.06
N GLN A 692 11.80 -1.44 -29.30
CA GLN A 692 12.28 -1.48 -27.93
C GLN A 692 11.41 -2.39 -27.04
N ILE A 693 10.08 -2.35 -27.20
CA ILE A 693 9.17 -3.24 -26.48
C ILE A 693 9.42 -4.70 -26.87
N LEU A 694 9.56 -4.98 -28.16
CA LEU A 694 9.73 -6.34 -28.67
C LEU A 694 11.08 -6.97 -28.30
N ASP A 695 12.14 -6.15 -28.13
CA ASP A 695 13.48 -6.63 -27.78
C ASP A 695 13.70 -6.72 -26.28
N ASP A 696 13.42 -5.61 -25.56
CA ASP A 696 13.77 -5.44 -24.15
C ASP A 696 12.56 -5.66 -23.20
N GLY A 697 11.35 -5.79 -23.74
CA GLY A 697 10.10 -5.89 -22.96
C GLY A 697 9.82 -4.67 -22.08
N ARG A 698 10.43 -3.52 -22.35
CA ARG A 698 10.29 -2.31 -21.54
C ARG A 698 10.47 -1.04 -22.36
N VAL A 699 9.89 0.05 -21.89
CA VAL A 699 10.07 1.39 -22.46
C VAL A 699 10.30 2.40 -21.35
N THR A 700 11.21 3.33 -21.55
CA THR A 700 11.38 4.48 -20.64
C THR A 700 10.49 5.61 -21.11
N ASP A 701 9.61 6.08 -20.22
CA ASP A 701 8.72 7.21 -20.49
C ASP A 701 9.49 8.55 -20.49
N SER A 702 8.81 9.63 -20.84
CA SER A 702 9.40 10.97 -20.87
C SER A 702 9.79 11.50 -19.49
N GLN A 703 9.30 10.90 -18.42
CA GLN A 703 9.63 11.25 -17.03
C GLN A 703 10.82 10.43 -16.50
N GLY A 704 11.41 9.56 -17.32
CA GLY A 704 12.54 8.71 -16.96
C GLY A 704 12.13 7.40 -16.26
N ARG A 705 10.83 7.11 -16.14
CA ARG A 705 10.34 5.87 -15.52
C ARG A 705 10.34 4.74 -16.53
N THR A 706 10.84 3.59 -16.14
CA THR A 706 10.81 2.36 -16.95
C THR A 706 9.47 1.67 -16.77
N VAL A 707 8.75 1.44 -17.88
CA VAL A 707 7.47 0.72 -17.91
C VAL A 707 7.71 -0.67 -18.48
N ASP A 708 7.26 -1.69 -17.77
CA ASP A 708 7.44 -3.09 -18.10
C ASP A 708 6.28 -3.62 -18.97
N PHE A 709 6.61 -4.25 -20.10
CA PHE A 709 5.68 -4.85 -21.07
C PHE A 709 5.78 -6.39 -21.11
N LYS A 710 6.63 -7.01 -20.28
CA LYS A 710 6.89 -8.46 -20.32
C LYS A 710 5.65 -9.32 -20.08
N ASN A 711 4.69 -8.76 -19.34
CA ASN A 711 3.43 -9.44 -19.01
C ASN A 711 2.29 -9.06 -19.96
N THR A 712 2.56 -8.38 -21.07
CA THR A 712 1.56 -7.97 -22.04
C THR A 712 1.56 -8.86 -23.28
N ILE A 713 0.43 -8.86 -23.99
CA ILE A 713 0.32 -9.45 -25.34
C ILE A 713 0.14 -8.30 -26.33
N LEU A 714 1.02 -8.23 -27.30
CA LEU A 714 0.99 -7.22 -28.35
C LEU A 714 0.27 -7.77 -29.58
N ILE A 715 -0.81 -7.15 -29.99
CA ILE A 715 -1.54 -7.48 -31.21
C ILE A 715 -1.58 -6.24 -32.10
N MET A 716 -1.04 -6.35 -33.27
CA MET A 716 -1.09 -5.32 -34.30
C MET A 716 -1.97 -5.79 -35.43
N THR A 717 -2.83 -4.94 -35.97
CA THR A 717 -3.69 -5.29 -37.11
C THR A 717 -3.34 -4.47 -38.33
N SER A 718 -3.44 -5.10 -39.48
CA SER A 718 -3.27 -4.41 -40.76
C SER A 718 -4.19 -4.99 -41.84
N ASN A 719 -4.57 -4.11 -42.76
CA ASN A 719 -5.37 -4.44 -43.92
C ASN A 719 -4.50 -4.63 -45.19
N ILE A 720 -3.17 -4.57 -45.08
CA ILE A 720 -2.22 -4.80 -46.18
C ILE A 720 -2.45 -6.21 -46.78
N GLY A 721 -2.48 -6.30 -48.08
CA GLY A 721 -2.67 -7.56 -48.77
C GLY A 721 -4.08 -8.13 -48.75
N SER A 722 -5.07 -7.39 -48.17
CA SER A 722 -6.46 -7.89 -48.06
C SER A 722 -7.11 -8.25 -49.41
N SER A 723 -6.76 -7.56 -50.49
CA SER A 723 -7.24 -7.86 -51.83
C SER A 723 -6.79 -9.25 -52.32
N TYR A 724 -5.52 -9.60 -52.06
CA TYR A 724 -5.03 -10.94 -52.43
C TYR A 724 -5.68 -12.03 -51.59
N LEU A 725 -5.97 -11.75 -50.32
CA LEU A 725 -6.63 -12.70 -49.43
C LEU A 725 -8.11 -12.89 -49.80
N LEU A 726 -8.77 -11.88 -50.35
CA LEU A 726 -10.17 -11.97 -50.81
C LEU A 726 -10.29 -12.72 -52.14
N GLU A 727 -9.34 -12.53 -53.06
CA GLU A 727 -9.37 -13.13 -54.41
C GLU A 727 -8.71 -14.49 -54.45
N GLY A 728 -7.79 -14.80 -53.55
CA GLY A 728 -6.96 -16.03 -53.58
C GLY A 728 -7.41 -17.11 -52.64
N ILE A 729 -8.75 -17.37 -52.58
CA ILE A 729 -9.31 -18.50 -51.79
C ILE A 729 -9.50 -19.68 -52.72
N ASP A 730 -9.07 -20.86 -52.28
CA ASP A 730 -9.30 -22.12 -52.96
C ASP A 730 -10.74 -22.65 -52.77
N SER A 731 -11.09 -23.73 -53.46
CA SER A 731 -12.42 -24.35 -53.37
C SER A 731 -12.76 -24.94 -52.01
N GLU A 732 -11.77 -25.05 -51.11
CA GLU A 732 -11.93 -25.54 -49.75
C GLU A 732 -11.98 -24.39 -48.71
N GLY A 733 -11.89 -23.11 -49.15
CA GLY A 733 -11.93 -21.96 -48.28
C GLY A 733 -10.58 -21.63 -47.67
N ASN A 734 -9.47 -22.17 -48.14
CA ASN A 734 -8.14 -21.88 -47.65
C ASN A 734 -7.45 -20.82 -48.51
N ILE A 735 -6.49 -20.09 -47.89
CA ILE A 735 -5.69 -19.09 -48.59
C ILE A 735 -4.67 -19.83 -49.50
N SER A 736 -4.68 -19.54 -50.81
CA SER A 736 -3.72 -20.09 -51.75
C SER A 736 -2.30 -19.66 -51.45
N ASP A 737 -1.31 -20.47 -51.80
CA ASP A 737 0.11 -20.15 -51.57
C ASP A 737 0.53 -18.90 -52.34
N GLU A 738 -0.06 -18.64 -53.49
CA GLU A 738 0.18 -17.43 -54.28
C GLU A 738 -0.34 -16.18 -53.57
N ALA A 739 -1.55 -16.21 -53.02
CA ALA A 739 -2.12 -15.10 -52.25
C ALA A 739 -1.30 -14.83 -50.97
N ARG A 740 -0.87 -15.89 -50.31
CA ARG A 740 0.00 -15.81 -49.13
C ARG A 740 1.34 -15.15 -49.48
N GLN A 741 1.96 -15.55 -50.56
CA GLN A 741 3.24 -14.97 -51.03
C GLN A 741 3.11 -13.49 -51.40
N ASN A 742 2.05 -13.14 -52.15
CA ASN A 742 1.80 -11.76 -52.56
C ASN A 742 1.55 -10.85 -51.35
N THR A 743 0.75 -11.30 -50.40
CA THR A 743 0.52 -10.60 -49.15
C THR A 743 1.83 -10.40 -48.36
N MET A 744 2.68 -11.43 -48.29
CA MET A 744 4.00 -11.31 -47.63
C MET A 744 4.95 -10.35 -48.35
N ASN A 745 4.87 -10.26 -49.68
CA ASN A 745 5.68 -9.32 -50.46
C ASN A 745 5.26 -7.88 -50.22
N ASP A 746 3.96 -7.60 -50.19
CA ASP A 746 3.42 -6.30 -49.83
C ASP A 746 3.81 -5.89 -48.42
N LEU A 747 3.73 -6.85 -47.49
CA LEU A 747 4.12 -6.59 -46.10
C LEU A 747 5.61 -6.20 -45.98
N LYS A 748 6.49 -6.91 -46.68
CA LYS A 748 7.93 -6.61 -46.74
C LYS A 748 8.25 -5.28 -47.44
N ALA A 749 7.37 -4.81 -48.29
CA ALA A 749 7.52 -3.52 -48.95
C ALA A 749 7.14 -2.35 -48.00
N HIS A 750 6.21 -2.60 -47.04
CA HIS A 750 5.73 -1.57 -46.11
C HIS A 750 6.50 -1.52 -44.81
N PHE A 751 6.88 -2.67 -44.26
CA PHE A 751 7.55 -2.77 -42.96
C PHE A 751 9.03 -3.14 -43.10
N ARG A 752 9.85 -2.59 -42.20
CA ARG A 752 11.28 -2.94 -42.16
C ARG A 752 11.47 -4.41 -41.79
N PRO A 753 12.41 -5.13 -42.42
CA PRO A 753 12.67 -6.54 -42.11
C PRO A 753 12.97 -6.79 -40.63
N GLU A 754 13.67 -5.85 -39.97
CA GLU A 754 14.02 -5.95 -38.54
C GLU A 754 12.79 -5.96 -37.64
N PHE A 755 11.72 -5.27 -38.02
CA PHE A 755 10.46 -5.27 -37.25
C PHE A 755 9.72 -6.61 -37.43
N LEU A 756 9.59 -7.08 -38.70
CA LEU A 756 8.89 -8.33 -38.97
C LEU A 756 9.56 -9.56 -38.35
N ASN A 757 10.90 -9.55 -38.26
CA ASN A 757 11.66 -10.66 -37.68
C ASN A 757 11.58 -10.72 -36.14
N ARG A 758 11.06 -9.68 -35.47
CA ARG A 758 10.90 -9.65 -34.01
C ARG A 758 9.52 -10.09 -33.55
N LEU A 759 8.57 -10.18 -34.49
CA LEU A 759 7.24 -10.70 -34.21
C LEU A 759 7.30 -12.21 -34.02
N ASP A 760 6.54 -12.72 -33.05
CA ASP A 760 6.44 -14.15 -32.80
C ASP A 760 5.71 -14.84 -33.95
N GLU A 761 4.56 -14.26 -34.41
CA GLU A 761 3.78 -14.82 -35.50
C GLU A 761 3.10 -13.73 -36.35
N ILE A 762 3.06 -13.98 -37.66
CA ILE A 762 2.26 -13.21 -38.61
C ILE A 762 1.10 -14.08 -39.03
N ILE A 763 -0.10 -13.63 -38.75
CA ILE A 763 -1.34 -14.44 -38.91
C ILE A 763 -2.21 -13.82 -39.98
N MET A 764 -2.54 -14.60 -40.98
CA MET A 764 -3.43 -14.24 -42.08
C MET A 764 -4.84 -14.77 -41.82
N PHE A 765 -5.78 -13.85 -41.62
CA PHE A 765 -7.17 -14.14 -41.38
C PHE A 765 -7.87 -14.43 -42.69
N LYS A 766 -8.56 -15.57 -42.74
CA LYS A 766 -9.38 -15.99 -43.91
C LYS A 766 -10.66 -15.16 -44.00
N PRO A 767 -11.13 -14.82 -45.19
CA PRO A 767 -12.50 -14.41 -45.36
C PRO A 767 -13.49 -15.47 -44.81
N LEU A 768 -14.62 -15.01 -44.29
CA LEU A 768 -15.60 -15.87 -43.66
C LEU A 768 -16.45 -16.57 -44.76
N THR A 769 -16.73 -17.87 -44.57
CA THR A 769 -17.65 -18.64 -45.39
C THR A 769 -19.10 -18.48 -44.87
N LYS A 770 -20.09 -18.92 -45.67
CA LYS A 770 -21.50 -18.93 -45.21
C LYS A 770 -21.72 -19.76 -43.97
N ASP A 771 -21.01 -20.91 -43.84
CA ASP A 771 -21.08 -21.76 -42.64
C ASP A 771 -20.53 -21.04 -41.42
N ASN A 772 -19.43 -20.27 -41.57
CA ASN A 772 -18.87 -19.50 -40.47
C ASN A 772 -19.86 -18.40 -40.00
N ILE A 773 -20.59 -17.79 -40.95
CA ILE A 773 -21.60 -16.77 -40.65
C ILE A 773 -22.76 -17.36 -39.86
N SER A 774 -23.24 -18.56 -40.20
CA SER A 774 -24.26 -19.25 -39.41
C SER A 774 -23.84 -19.43 -37.95
N GLY A 775 -22.60 -19.88 -37.69
CA GLY A 775 -22.08 -20.01 -36.35
C GLY A 775 -21.96 -18.67 -35.62
N ILE A 776 -21.59 -17.58 -36.33
CA ILE A 776 -21.52 -16.24 -35.73
C ILE A 776 -22.92 -15.75 -35.32
N ILE A 777 -23.96 -16.06 -36.14
CA ILE A 777 -25.35 -15.77 -35.80
C ILE A 777 -25.72 -16.44 -34.47
N ASP A 778 -25.36 -17.71 -34.29
CA ASP A 778 -25.66 -18.45 -33.06
C ASP A 778 -25.02 -17.81 -31.84
N ILE A 779 -23.76 -17.34 -31.92
CA ILE A 779 -23.10 -16.62 -30.86
C ILE A 779 -23.81 -15.29 -30.54
N LEU A 780 -24.22 -14.53 -31.56
CA LEU A 780 -24.93 -13.25 -31.38
C LEU A 780 -26.29 -13.42 -30.72
N ILE A 781 -27.02 -14.48 -31.14
CA ILE A 781 -28.30 -14.84 -30.53
C ILE A 781 -28.11 -15.34 -29.09
N GLY A 782 -27.10 -16.14 -28.82
CA GLY A 782 -26.74 -16.56 -27.46
C GLY A 782 -26.46 -15.37 -26.53
N ARG A 783 -25.78 -14.34 -27.02
CA ARG A 783 -25.58 -13.08 -26.27
C ARG A 783 -26.88 -12.29 -26.04
N LEU A 784 -27.82 -12.36 -27.01
CA LEU A 784 -29.14 -11.76 -26.87
C LEU A 784 -29.96 -12.52 -25.83
N ASN A 785 -29.93 -13.87 -25.86
CA ASN A 785 -30.61 -14.72 -24.89
C ASN A 785 -30.15 -14.44 -23.46
N LYS A 786 -28.85 -14.28 -23.18
CA LYS A 786 -28.35 -13.87 -21.85
C LYS A 786 -28.93 -12.52 -21.36
N ARG A 787 -29.26 -11.62 -22.28
CA ARG A 787 -29.96 -10.35 -21.92
C ARG A 787 -31.45 -10.54 -21.70
N LEU A 788 -32.06 -11.53 -22.37
CA LEU A 788 -33.49 -11.86 -22.23
C LEU A 788 -33.77 -12.72 -20.99
N GLU A 789 -32.78 -13.48 -20.47
CA GLU A 789 -32.86 -14.26 -19.21
C GLU A 789 -33.34 -13.40 -18.03
N THR A 790 -32.94 -12.14 -17.94
CA THR A 790 -33.40 -11.20 -16.90
C THR A 790 -34.90 -10.90 -16.97
N LYS A 791 -35.56 -11.28 -18.09
CA LYS A 791 -36.99 -11.12 -18.34
C LYS A 791 -37.70 -12.49 -18.46
N GLU A 792 -36.97 -13.58 -18.18
CA GLU A 792 -37.47 -14.95 -18.31
C GLU A 792 -37.94 -15.29 -19.73
N LEU A 793 -37.30 -14.70 -20.77
CA LEU A 793 -37.63 -14.90 -22.15
C LEU A 793 -36.47 -15.63 -22.88
N THR A 794 -36.82 -16.46 -23.87
CA THR A 794 -35.84 -17.10 -24.77
C THR A 794 -36.14 -16.80 -26.21
N LEU A 795 -35.07 -16.76 -27.04
CA LEU A 795 -35.16 -16.54 -28.48
C LEU A 795 -34.53 -17.72 -29.25
N GLN A 796 -35.24 -18.23 -30.24
CA GLN A 796 -34.72 -19.24 -31.14
C GLN A 796 -34.90 -18.80 -32.60
N LEU A 797 -33.93 -19.14 -33.45
CA LEU A 797 -33.99 -18.92 -34.90
C LEU A 797 -34.22 -20.25 -35.61
N THR A 798 -35.17 -20.26 -36.57
CA THR A 798 -35.31 -21.40 -37.48
C THR A 798 -34.13 -21.43 -38.49
N PRO A 799 -33.82 -22.57 -39.11
CA PRO A 799 -32.81 -22.65 -40.18
C PRO A 799 -33.09 -21.68 -41.32
N ALA A 800 -34.35 -21.52 -41.69
CA ALA A 800 -34.78 -20.56 -42.73
C ALA A 800 -34.49 -19.11 -42.36
N ALA A 801 -34.73 -18.74 -41.12
CA ALA A 801 -34.37 -17.40 -40.61
C ALA A 801 -32.86 -17.18 -40.60
N LYS A 802 -32.05 -18.19 -40.23
CA LYS A 802 -30.58 -18.08 -40.28
C LYS A 802 -30.07 -17.89 -41.69
N ASP A 803 -30.59 -18.66 -42.66
CA ASP A 803 -30.21 -18.52 -44.07
C ASP A 803 -30.60 -17.14 -44.58
N TYR A 804 -31.80 -16.65 -44.26
CA TYR A 804 -32.25 -15.32 -44.61
C TYR A 804 -31.38 -14.22 -44.06
N ILE A 805 -30.99 -14.32 -42.78
CA ILE A 805 -30.10 -13.37 -42.10
C ILE A 805 -28.71 -13.40 -42.75
N THR A 806 -28.21 -14.62 -43.11
CA THR A 806 -26.92 -14.81 -43.78
C THR A 806 -26.92 -14.09 -45.14
N ASP A 807 -27.93 -14.29 -45.96
CA ASP A 807 -27.98 -13.73 -47.30
C ASP A 807 -28.16 -12.20 -47.33
N HIS A 808 -28.77 -11.59 -46.29
CA HIS A 808 -29.03 -10.15 -46.22
C HIS A 808 -28.10 -9.39 -45.28
N GLY A 809 -27.43 -10.08 -44.36
CA GLY A 809 -26.54 -9.48 -43.34
C GLY A 809 -25.05 -9.67 -43.60
N TYR A 810 -24.66 -10.51 -44.56
CA TYR A 810 -23.26 -10.77 -44.89
C TYR A 810 -22.84 -10.00 -46.16
N ASP A 811 -21.64 -9.50 -46.14
CA ASP A 811 -20.95 -8.87 -47.27
C ASP A 811 -19.52 -9.42 -47.36
N PRO A 812 -19.08 -9.97 -48.48
CA PRO A 812 -17.75 -10.57 -48.64
C PRO A 812 -16.59 -9.58 -48.32
N VAL A 813 -16.78 -8.28 -48.57
CA VAL A 813 -15.76 -7.24 -48.35
C VAL A 813 -15.73 -6.76 -46.90
N TYR A 814 -16.91 -6.62 -46.27
CA TYR A 814 -17.07 -6.13 -44.91
C TYR A 814 -17.23 -7.22 -43.84
N GLY A 815 -17.23 -8.49 -44.25
CA GLY A 815 -17.33 -9.66 -43.38
C GLY A 815 -18.58 -9.70 -42.50
N ALA A 816 -18.44 -10.03 -41.25
CA ALA A 816 -19.54 -10.12 -40.29
C ALA A 816 -19.96 -8.76 -39.69
N ARG A 817 -19.32 -7.63 -40.06
CA ARG A 817 -19.63 -6.33 -39.50
C ARG A 817 -21.04 -5.84 -39.78
N PRO A 818 -21.58 -5.99 -41.02
CA PRO A 818 -22.97 -5.67 -41.32
C PRO A 818 -23.96 -6.57 -40.60
N LEU A 819 -23.62 -7.84 -40.36
CA LEU A 819 -24.47 -8.85 -39.73
C LEU A 819 -24.98 -8.41 -38.35
N LYS A 820 -24.11 -7.91 -37.52
CA LYS A 820 -24.47 -7.40 -36.19
C LYS A 820 -25.52 -6.28 -36.27
N ARG A 821 -25.34 -5.35 -37.22
CA ARG A 821 -26.29 -4.25 -37.43
C ARG A 821 -27.63 -4.77 -37.98
N TYR A 822 -27.57 -5.80 -38.85
CA TYR A 822 -28.77 -6.43 -39.42
C TYR A 822 -29.59 -7.09 -38.30
N ILE A 823 -28.99 -7.91 -37.46
CA ILE A 823 -29.63 -8.55 -36.30
C ILE A 823 -30.22 -7.49 -35.36
N GLN A 824 -29.46 -6.46 -35.00
CA GLN A 824 -29.95 -5.40 -34.17
C GLN A 824 -31.17 -4.67 -34.74
N LYS A 825 -31.14 -4.36 -36.04
CA LYS A 825 -32.21 -3.61 -36.68
C LYS A 825 -33.47 -4.49 -36.89
N ASN A 826 -33.30 -5.76 -37.27
CA ASN A 826 -34.42 -6.59 -37.70
C ASN A 826 -34.87 -7.58 -36.62
N VAL A 827 -33.98 -8.19 -35.85
CA VAL A 827 -34.31 -9.15 -34.79
C VAL A 827 -34.53 -8.45 -33.45
N GLU A 828 -33.52 -7.75 -32.93
CA GLU A 828 -33.63 -7.11 -31.62
C GLU A 828 -34.77 -6.07 -31.57
N THR A 829 -34.97 -5.32 -32.67
CA THR A 829 -36.06 -4.33 -32.74
C THR A 829 -37.44 -5.00 -32.78
N MET A 830 -37.57 -6.17 -33.45
CA MET A 830 -38.81 -6.96 -33.47
C MET A 830 -39.12 -7.48 -32.04
N VAL A 831 -38.18 -8.10 -31.37
CA VAL A 831 -38.31 -8.58 -29.98
C VAL A 831 -38.64 -7.42 -29.03
N ALA A 832 -37.96 -6.29 -29.18
CA ALA A 832 -38.23 -5.12 -28.34
C ALA A 832 -39.68 -4.59 -28.51
N LYS A 833 -40.25 -4.62 -29.75
CA LYS A 833 -41.63 -4.23 -29.98
C LYS A 833 -42.62 -5.21 -29.33
N MET A 834 -42.37 -6.50 -29.37
CA MET A 834 -43.19 -7.50 -28.66
C MET A 834 -43.17 -7.33 -27.15
N ILE A 835 -41.98 -7.08 -26.59
CA ILE A 835 -41.87 -6.81 -25.13
C ILE A 835 -42.64 -5.55 -24.74
N LEU A 836 -42.50 -4.46 -25.52
CA LEU A 836 -43.20 -3.20 -25.22
C LEU A 836 -44.72 -3.24 -25.54
N GLY A 837 -45.13 -4.13 -26.42
CA GLY A 837 -46.53 -4.39 -26.73
C GLY A 837 -47.27 -5.23 -25.70
N ASN A 838 -46.62 -5.71 -24.67
CA ASN A 838 -47.14 -6.67 -23.68
C ASN A 838 -47.70 -7.97 -24.36
N GLU A 839 -47.05 -8.39 -25.43
CA GLU A 839 -47.43 -9.61 -26.18
C GLU A 839 -46.71 -10.85 -25.64
N LEU A 840 -45.84 -10.73 -24.61
CA LEU A 840 -45.00 -11.78 -24.06
C LEU A 840 -45.23 -11.92 -22.56
N GLU A 841 -45.29 -13.17 -22.10
CA GLU A 841 -45.33 -13.54 -20.69
C GLU A 841 -43.96 -14.14 -20.25
N PRO A 842 -43.59 -14.05 -18.96
CA PRO A 842 -42.42 -14.77 -18.44
C PRO A 842 -42.51 -16.30 -18.75
N GLY A 843 -41.42 -16.88 -19.27
CA GLY A 843 -41.41 -18.28 -19.74
C GLY A 843 -41.61 -18.46 -21.26
N ASP A 844 -41.94 -17.37 -21.99
CA ASP A 844 -42.16 -17.44 -23.42
C ASP A 844 -40.88 -17.68 -24.24
N CYS A 845 -40.97 -18.54 -25.26
CA CYS A 845 -39.95 -18.69 -26.30
C CYS A 845 -40.39 -18.00 -27.58
N ILE A 846 -39.58 -17.04 -28.04
CA ILE A 846 -39.79 -16.30 -29.28
C ILE A 846 -39.09 -17.05 -30.38
N ASN A 847 -39.88 -17.61 -31.32
CA ASN A 847 -39.35 -18.26 -32.52
C ASN A 847 -39.37 -17.27 -33.69
N VAL A 848 -38.20 -16.99 -34.25
CA VAL A 848 -38.03 -16.19 -35.45
C VAL A 848 -37.89 -17.09 -36.66
N ASP A 849 -38.77 -16.91 -37.64
CA ASP A 849 -38.78 -17.63 -38.90
C ASP A 849 -38.65 -16.66 -40.07
N ALA A 850 -38.48 -17.17 -41.28
CA ALA A 850 -38.41 -16.35 -42.48
C ALA A 850 -39.41 -16.83 -43.52
N ASP A 851 -40.16 -15.90 -44.09
CA ASP A 851 -41.02 -16.15 -45.22
C ASP A 851 -40.58 -15.32 -46.45
N ALA A 852 -41.39 -15.38 -47.53
CA ALA A 852 -41.08 -14.67 -48.78
C ALA A 852 -41.06 -13.13 -48.60
N ASN A 853 -41.61 -12.57 -47.49
CA ASN A 853 -41.74 -11.14 -47.25
C ASN A 853 -40.75 -10.64 -46.18
N GLY A 854 -40.03 -11.54 -45.49
CA GLY A 854 -39.08 -11.18 -44.47
C GLY A 854 -39.06 -12.06 -43.23
N LEU A 855 -38.48 -11.57 -42.15
CA LEU A 855 -38.47 -12.28 -40.87
C LEU A 855 -39.83 -12.13 -40.17
N THR A 856 -40.34 -13.22 -39.64
CA THR A 856 -41.60 -13.32 -38.89
C THR A 856 -41.34 -13.88 -37.49
N THR A 857 -42.18 -13.55 -36.52
CA THR A 857 -42.06 -14.03 -35.15
C THR A 857 -43.31 -14.79 -34.74
N THR A 858 -43.10 -15.88 -34.03
CA THR A 858 -44.19 -16.63 -33.36
C THR A 858 -43.77 -16.90 -31.92
N THR A 859 -44.71 -16.88 -30.98
CA THR A 859 -44.49 -17.18 -29.58
C THR A 859 -44.94 -18.56 -29.23
N THR A 860 -44.19 -19.32 -28.48
CA THR A 860 -44.57 -20.57 -27.87
C THR A 860 -44.39 -20.48 -26.38
N HIS A 861 -45.47 -20.76 -25.66
CA HIS A 861 -45.39 -20.82 -24.20
C HIS A 861 -44.79 -22.18 -23.82
N ILE A 862 -43.75 -22.20 -23.05
CA ILE A 862 -43.16 -23.43 -22.53
C ILE A 862 -43.89 -23.67 -21.19
N GLU A 863 -44.86 -24.54 -21.18
CA GLU A 863 -45.39 -25.12 -19.94
C GLU A 863 -44.28 -25.99 -19.32
N ASP A 864 -43.90 -25.70 -18.06
CA ASP A 864 -42.98 -26.53 -17.29
C ASP A 864 -43.44 -27.96 -17.09
#